data_c871f70d6c2114e2f0ee1c02024513e9
#
_entry.id   c871f70d6c2114e2f0ee1c02024513e9
#
_cell.length_a   1.000
_cell.length_b   1.000
_cell.length_c   1.000
_cell.angle_alpha   90.00
_cell.angle_beta   90.00
_cell.angle_gamma   90.00
#
_symmetry.space_group_name_H-M   'P 1'
#
loop_
_entity.id
_entity.type
_entity.pdbx_description
1 polymer ?
#
loop_
_entity_poly.entity_id
_entity_poly.type
_entity_poly.pdbx_seq_one_letter_code
_entity_poly.pdbx_strand_id
1 'polypeptide(L)'
;MNLMNFQLKAIKSLLECMEDDSVREIVLKSPTGSGKTIMLTHFMDEYTKEHAKTVFVWLTPGKGDLETQSKDKMDKYIHNAQTKLLADVMTCGFEENDACFINWEKLTKKGNNALKDSERTNFLEWIEKALNAGLSFKIIIDESHQNFTDKADAIVQLFKTDKIIRCSATPIVDKKAKLIEIAEEDVIAEGLIKKLLVINENFPQTIETDNQTWYLLERALNKQREIKSIFLNKGIDVNPLIVVQLPNNSDALCDSVEEYFATQGINIENDTLAIWLSGRHENIENISDNDGKQIAVVIKQAVATGWDCPRAQILVKLRENMDETFEIQTIGRIRRMPEAKHYDNDVLDCCYLYTFDQKFTAGVKQALSKGALDGKDIFLKNEYKSFTLTKEQRTMITDLRDPRKALFSIASYFKDTFGLTGSKKENKTRLETAGFVFSNSINTYTQSGSVATLSDLSEKDNFNKITVKEIVNTHKLGRDRHHCIGVIGREIGMEYKYMQTIIGKLFGDKFDYSGKLLALSTRELYAFIINNVDLLRRNFREAMAVQLLQVAMSPDTVSKKDFILPRVCKFTYDSASKVQTESVKNVYQGYLMSAEPRSTAEKKFEKFCEKCSAVDWIYKNGDKGDEYLSIVYLDNGNRQKLFYPDYIVSVNGETWIIETKGGFDKAGDSEDIDIFSPKKFEVLKTYLEKYGLKGGFVRFDKNSDELCICTEKYSDNINSDDWKLLDSVFA
;
A
#
# COMPACT_ATOMS: atom_id res chain seq x y z
N MET A 1 -36.63 -6.08 -11.38
CA MET A 1 -35.83 -5.46 -10.28
C MET A 1 -35.84 -3.95 -10.51
N ASN A 2 -36.12 -3.16 -9.50
CA ASN A 2 -36.03 -1.69 -9.66
C ASN A 2 -34.58 -1.25 -9.45
N LEU A 3 -34.02 -0.56 -10.43
CA LEU A 3 -32.69 0.05 -10.31
C LEU A 3 -32.74 1.26 -9.39
N MET A 4 -31.69 1.45 -8.60
CA MET A 4 -31.52 2.61 -7.72
C MET A 4 -31.14 3.87 -8.53
N ASN A 5 -31.41 5.06 -7.97
CA ASN A 5 -31.17 6.33 -8.69
C ASN A 5 -29.74 6.49 -9.17
N PHE A 6 -28.74 6.16 -8.36
CA PHE A 6 -27.34 6.26 -8.76
C PHE A 6 -26.99 5.24 -9.86
N GLN A 7 -27.63 4.06 -9.87
CA GLN A 7 -27.43 3.05 -10.92
C GLN A 7 -28.00 3.54 -12.26
N LEU A 8 -29.20 4.13 -12.26
CA LEU A 8 -29.79 4.74 -13.45
C LEU A 8 -28.92 5.87 -14.00
N LYS A 9 -28.38 6.73 -13.13
CA LYS A 9 -27.45 7.80 -13.54
C LYS A 9 -26.18 7.23 -14.17
N ALA A 10 -25.60 6.19 -13.57
CA ALA A 10 -24.38 5.56 -14.11
C ALA A 10 -24.64 4.91 -15.47
N ILE A 11 -25.77 4.20 -15.65
CA ILE A 11 -26.18 3.61 -16.94
C ILE A 11 -26.33 4.69 -17.99
N LYS A 12 -27.03 5.77 -17.66
CA LYS A 12 -27.20 6.92 -18.58
C LYS A 12 -25.86 7.53 -18.98
N SER A 13 -24.96 7.75 -18.02
CA SER A 13 -23.62 8.28 -18.31
C SER A 13 -22.79 7.32 -19.17
N LEU A 14 -22.91 6.00 -18.97
CA LEU A 14 -22.27 5.01 -19.84
C LEU A 14 -22.79 5.11 -21.27
N LEU A 15 -24.13 5.17 -21.46
CA LEU A 15 -24.74 5.34 -22.79
C LEU A 15 -24.25 6.62 -23.47
N GLU A 16 -24.26 7.75 -22.77
CA GLU A 16 -23.77 9.04 -23.29
C GLU A 16 -22.28 8.94 -23.72
N CYS A 17 -21.43 8.29 -22.94
CA CYS A 17 -20.02 8.10 -23.30
C CYS A 17 -19.82 7.13 -24.49
N MET A 18 -20.72 6.19 -24.69
CA MET A 18 -20.67 5.29 -25.84
C MET A 18 -20.98 6.01 -27.16
N GLU A 19 -21.85 7.01 -27.13
CA GLU A 19 -22.22 7.81 -28.30
C GLU A 19 -21.19 8.92 -28.62
N ASP A 20 -20.32 9.26 -27.67
CA ASP A 20 -19.29 10.29 -27.87
C ASP A 20 -18.04 9.70 -28.53
N ASP A 21 -17.86 9.94 -29.81
CA ASP A 21 -16.70 9.46 -30.59
C ASP A 21 -15.35 9.92 -30.07
N SER A 22 -15.31 10.98 -29.28
CA SER A 22 -14.07 11.48 -28.65
C SER A 22 -13.63 10.62 -27.45
N VAL A 23 -14.54 9.84 -26.87
CA VAL A 23 -14.30 8.98 -25.72
C VAL A 23 -14.07 7.54 -26.17
N ARG A 24 -12.84 7.07 -26.12
CA ARG A 24 -12.47 5.68 -26.40
C ARG A 24 -12.49 4.79 -25.16
N GLU A 25 -12.05 5.31 -24.03
CA GLU A 25 -11.93 4.58 -22.77
C GLU A 25 -12.80 5.21 -21.70
N ILE A 26 -13.61 4.37 -21.04
CA ILE A 26 -14.51 4.76 -19.97
C ILE A 26 -14.08 4.00 -18.72
N VAL A 27 -13.94 4.67 -17.60
CA VAL A 27 -13.63 4.07 -16.31
C VAL A 27 -14.83 4.22 -15.39
N LEU A 28 -15.42 3.10 -15.01
CA LEU A 28 -16.49 3.05 -14.00
C LEU A 28 -15.86 2.72 -12.64
N LYS A 29 -15.67 3.75 -11.82
CA LYS A 29 -15.27 3.61 -10.41
C LYS A 29 -16.51 3.41 -9.56
N SER A 30 -16.59 2.26 -8.91
CA SER A 30 -17.79 1.89 -8.17
C SER A 30 -17.44 1.06 -6.94
N PRO A 31 -17.95 1.42 -5.75
CA PRO A 31 -17.71 0.67 -4.52
C PRO A 31 -18.13 -0.79 -4.64
N THR A 32 -17.48 -1.66 -3.87
CA THR A 32 -17.90 -3.05 -3.77
C THR A 32 -19.31 -3.12 -3.13
N GLY A 33 -20.22 -3.84 -3.75
CA GLY A 33 -21.61 -3.94 -3.27
C GLY A 33 -22.59 -2.95 -3.92
N SER A 34 -22.12 -2.02 -4.76
CA SER A 34 -22.99 -1.07 -5.48
C SER A 34 -23.83 -1.67 -6.60
N GLY A 35 -23.60 -2.94 -6.96
CA GLY A 35 -24.30 -3.59 -8.08
C GLY A 35 -23.66 -3.35 -9.46
N LYS A 36 -22.34 -3.22 -9.55
CA LYS A 36 -21.60 -3.07 -10.82
C LYS A 36 -22.09 -3.99 -11.93
N THR A 37 -22.18 -5.29 -11.66
CA THR A 37 -22.65 -6.28 -12.64
C THR A 37 -24.06 -5.96 -13.14
N ILE A 38 -24.97 -5.57 -12.26
CA ILE A 38 -26.35 -5.22 -12.60
C ILE A 38 -26.38 -3.98 -13.50
N MET A 39 -25.63 -2.94 -13.15
CA MET A 39 -25.56 -1.72 -13.96
C MET A 39 -25.04 -2.01 -15.37
N LEU A 40 -23.96 -2.80 -15.46
CA LEU A 40 -23.35 -3.13 -16.76
C LEU A 40 -24.25 -4.04 -17.61
N THR A 41 -24.95 -5.01 -17.01
CA THR A 41 -25.89 -5.85 -17.77
C THR A 41 -27.07 -5.06 -18.31
N HIS A 42 -27.64 -4.15 -17.51
CA HIS A 42 -28.70 -3.26 -17.98
C HIS A 42 -28.21 -2.26 -19.03
N PHE A 43 -26.98 -1.73 -18.85
CA PHE A 43 -26.34 -0.89 -19.85
C PHE A 43 -26.16 -1.62 -21.19
N MET A 44 -25.68 -2.85 -21.19
CA MET A 44 -25.51 -3.64 -22.41
C MET A 44 -26.84 -3.90 -23.12
N ASP A 45 -27.86 -4.27 -22.35
CA ASP A 45 -29.23 -4.50 -22.89
C ASP A 45 -29.82 -3.23 -23.53
N GLU A 46 -29.68 -2.08 -22.84
CA GLU A 46 -30.19 -0.81 -23.40
C GLU A 46 -29.42 -0.40 -24.66
N TYR A 47 -28.08 -0.53 -24.66
CA TYR A 47 -27.23 -0.14 -25.78
C TYR A 47 -27.52 -1.01 -27.03
N THR A 48 -27.70 -2.32 -26.88
CA THR A 48 -27.95 -3.24 -28.01
C THR A 48 -29.32 -3.04 -28.67
N LYS A 49 -30.31 -2.45 -27.97
CA LYS A 49 -31.63 -2.13 -28.57
C LYS A 49 -31.53 -1.16 -29.76
N GLU A 50 -30.56 -0.22 -29.67
CA GLU A 50 -30.33 0.78 -30.73
C GLU A 50 -29.19 0.40 -31.66
N HIS A 51 -28.27 -0.49 -31.20
CA HIS A 51 -27.05 -0.89 -31.89
C HIS A 51 -26.95 -2.40 -32.10
N ALA A 52 -27.83 -2.97 -32.93
CA ALA A 52 -27.97 -4.41 -33.11
C ALA A 52 -26.69 -5.15 -33.54
N LYS A 53 -25.77 -4.50 -34.30
CA LYS A 53 -24.50 -5.11 -34.72
C LYS A 53 -23.39 -5.06 -33.67
N THR A 54 -23.76 -4.95 -32.40
CA THR A 54 -22.80 -4.88 -31.29
C THR A 54 -22.57 -6.25 -30.68
N VAL A 55 -21.31 -6.55 -30.36
CA VAL A 55 -20.88 -7.68 -29.55
C VAL A 55 -20.14 -7.15 -28.35
N PHE A 56 -20.65 -7.39 -27.15
CA PHE A 56 -19.95 -7.10 -25.92
C PHE A 56 -19.02 -8.27 -25.54
N VAL A 57 -17.77 -7.98 -25.21
CA VAL A 57 -16.84 -8.94 -24.66
C VAL A 57 -16.45 -8.50 -23.25
N TRP A 58 -16.96 -9.23 -22.27
CA TRP A 58 -16.70 -8.97 -20.85
C TRP A 58 -15.55 -9.86 -20.36
N LEU A 59 -14.44 -9.23 -20.08
CA LEU A 59 -13.21 -9.89 -19.62
C LEU A 59 -13.15 -9.90 -18.09
N THR A 60 -13.10 -11.10 -17.50
CA THR A 60 -13.02 -11.28 -16.04
C THR A 60 -11.66 -11.82 -15.60
N PRO A 61 -11.20 -11.55 -14.34
CA PRO A 61 -10.01 -12.19 -13.79
C PRO A 61 -10.12 -13.71 -13.72
N GLY A 62 -8.97 -14.40 -13.74
CA GLY A 62 -8.86 -15.84 -13.89
C GLY A 62 -9.20 -16.69 -12.67
N LYS A 63 -9.64 -16.12 -11.55
CA LYS A 63 -9.96 -16.87 -10.34
C LYS A 63 -11.46 -16.81 -10.02
N GLY A 64 -12.06 -17.95 -9.71
CA GLY A 64 -13.38 -18.03 -9.09
C GLY A 64 -14.59 -18.04 -10.03
N ASP A 65 -14.48 -18.57 -11.25
CA ASP A 65 -15.59 -18.71 -12.23
C ASP A 65 -16.45 -17.43 -12.41
N LEU A 66 -15.78 -16.27 -12.38
CA LEU A 66 -16.43 -14.96 -12.46
C LEU A 66 -17.17 -14.75 -13.78
N GLU A 67 -16.67 -15.32 -14.87
CA GLU A 67 -17.32 -15.30 -16.17
C GLU A 67 -18.70 -15.94 -16.10
N THR A 68 -18.82 -17.13 -15.50
CA THR A 68 -20.08 -17.84 -15.32
C THR A 68 -21.04 -17.08 -14.41
N GLN A 69 -20.54 -16.58 -13.27
CA GLN A 69 -21.36 -15.79 -12.34
C GLN A 69 -21.91 -14.50 -12.97
N SER A 70 -21.12 -13.81 -13.80
CA SER A 70 -21.57 -12.60 -14.48
C SER A 70 -22.58 -12.91 -15.57
N LYS A 71 -22.38 -14.01 -16.32
CA LYS A 71 -23.33 -14.52 -17.29
C LYS A 71 -24.67 -14.89 -16.61
N ASP A 72 -24.65 -15.69 -15.54
CA ASP A 72 -25.84 -16.12 -14.82
C ASP A 72 -26.64 -14.94 -14.25
N LYS A 73 -25.94 -13.89 -13.78
CA LYS A 73 -26.59 -12.65 -13.34
C LYS A 73 -27.28 -11.94 -14.51
N MET A 74 -26.63 -11.86 -15.67
CA MET A 74 -27.28 -11.28 -16.85
C MET A 74 -28.50 -12.08 -17.27
N ASP A 75 -28.42 -13.40 -17.37
CA ASP A 75 -29.52 -14.29 -17.70
C ASP A 75 -30.69 -14.17 -16.71
N LYS A 76 -30.39 -13.94 -15.43
CA LYS A 76 -31.41 -13.74 -14.38
C LYS A 76 -32.18 -12.43 -14.50
N TYR A 77 -31.49 -11.34 -14.90
CA TYR A 77 -32.06 -9.99 -14.87
C TYR A 77 -32.56 -9.51 -16.24
N ILE A 78 -31.96 -10.00 -17.32
CA ILE A 78 -32.26 -9.60 -18.70
C ILE A 78 -32.88 -10.79 -19.42
N HIS A 79 -34.17 -10.67 -19.70
CA HIS A 79 -34.90 -11.69 -20.47
C HIS A 79 -34.45 -11.65 -21.93
N ASN A 80 -34.19 -12.81 -22.50
CA ASN A 80 -33.74 -13.02 -23.87
C ASN A 80 -32.32 -12.46 -24.16
N ALA A 81 -31.49 -12.32 -23.13
CA ALA A 81 -30.07 -11.98 -23.32
C ALA A 81 -29.39 -13.08 -24.14
N GLN A 82 -28.60 -12.67 -25.15
CA GLN A 82 -27.74 -13.59 -25.92
C GLN A 82 -26.38 -13.71 -25.27
N THR A 83 -26.30 -14.54 -24.22
CA THR A 83 -25.08 -14.69 -23.42
C THR A 83 -24.26 -15.90 -23.87
N LYS A 84 -22.96 -15.74 -23.99
CA LYS A 84 -22.02 -16.80 -24.39
C LYS A 84 -20.82 -16.85 -23.43
N LEU A 85 -20.36 -18.06 -23.14
CA LEU A 85 -19.03 -18.30 -22.57
C LEU A 85 -18.00 -18.54 -23.69
N LEU A 86 -16.73 -18.58 -23.37
CA LEU A 86 -15.67 -18.84 -24.36
C LEU A 86 -15.91 -20.13 -25.16
N ALA A 87 -16.39 -21.21 -24.51
CA ALA A 87 -16.71 -22.48 -25.19
C ALA A 87 -17.79 -22.33 -26.26
N ASP A 88 -18.82 -21.51 -25.99
CA ASP A 88 -19.89 -21.23 -26.93
C ASP A 88 -19.35 -20.45 -28.14
N VAL A 89 -18.52 -19.44 -27.89
CA VAL A 89 -17.85 -18.65 -28.93
C VAL A 89 -16.95 -19.54 -29.80
N MET A 90 -16.23 -20.47 -29.19
CA MET A 90 -15.38 -21.42 -29.92
C MET A 90 -16.18 -22.36 -30.82
N THR A 91 -17.44 -22.63 -30.52
CA THR A 91 -18.33 -23.51 -31.24
C THR A 91 -19.13 -22.80 -32.31
N CYS A 92 -19.78 -21.67 -31.95
CA CYS A 92 -20.77 -20.98 -32.79
C CYS A 92 -20.26 -19.64 -33.34
N GLY A 93 -19.11 -19.11 -32.83
CA GLY A 93 -18.63 -17.78 -33.16
C GLY A 93 -19.43 -16.65 -32.49
N PHE A 94 -19.27 -15.44 -33.04
CA PHE A 94 -19.96 -14.24 -32.56
C PHE A 94 -21.16 -13.91 -33.46
N GLU A 95 -22.25 -13.47 -32.82
CA GLU A 95 -23.48 -13.05 -33.48
C GLU A 95 -23.92 -11.65 -33.01
N GLU A 96 -24.87 -11.04 -33.71
CA GLU A 96 -25.42 -9.72 -33.35
C GLU A 96 -26.03 -9.77 -31.93
N ASN A 97 -25.77 -8.75 -31.12
CA ASN A 97 -26.23 -8.58 -29.73
C ASN A 97 -25.65 -9.60 -28.73
N ASP A 98 -24.61 -10.32 -29.09
CA ASP A 98 -23.94 -11.22 -28.14
C ASP A 98 -23.32 -10.46 -26.96
N ALA A 99 -23.47 -11.04 -25.77
CA ALA A 99 -22.73 -10.71 -24.56
C ALA A 99 -21.82 -11.90 -24.18
N CYS A 100 -20.54 -11.78 -24.49
CA CYS A 100 -19.58 -12.86 -24.32
C CYS A 100 -18.76 -12.67 -23.04
N PHE A 101 -18.87 -13.61 -22.09
CA PHE A 101 -18.16 -13.59 -20.82
C PHE A 101 -16.93 -14.51 -20.90
N ILE A 102 -15.74 -13.92 -20.81
CA ILE A 102 -14.47 -14.61 -21.08
C ILE A 102 -13.50 -14.41 -19.94
N ASN A 103 -12.97 -15.50 -19.44
CA ASN A 103 -11.87 -15.47 -18.51
C ASN A 103 -10.59 -15.05 -19.22
N TRP A 104 -10.06 -13.90 -18.79
CA TRP A 104 -8.87 -13.28 -19.34
C TRP A 104 -7.60 -14.18 -19.31
N GLU A 105 -7.44 -14.97 -18.24
CA GLU A 105 -6.27 -15.82 -18.09
C GLU A 105 -6.23 -16.95 -19.13
N LYS A 106 -7.39 -17.41 -19.62
CA LYS A 106 -7.47 -18.41 -20.69
C LYS A 106 -6.84 -17.90 -22.00
N LEU A 107 -6.86 -16.58 -22.20
CA LEU A 107 -6.31 -15.94 -23.40
C LEU A 107 -4.81 -15.56 -23.25
N THR A 108 -4.30 -15.38 -22.02
CA THR A 108 -2.97 -14.82 -21.76
C THR A 108 -1.91 -15.81 -21.28
N LYS A 109 -2.30 -16.90 -20.60
CA LYS A 109 -1.36 -17.83 -19.97
C LYS A 109 -0.89 -18.92 -20.94
N LYS A 110 0.36 -19.40 -20.69
CA LYS A 110 0.87 -20.67 -21.21
C LYS A 110 0.74 -21.72 -20.10
N GLY A 111 0.04 -22.83 -20.33
CA GLY A 111 -0.12 -23.91 -19.36
C GLY A 111 -1.45 -24.65 -19.49
N ASN A 112 -1.77 -25.55 -18.55
CA ASN A 112 -2.93 -26.46 -18.61
C ASN A 112 -4.32 -25.79 -18.78
N ASN A 113 -4.44 -24.52 -18.44
CA ASN A 113 -5.69 -23.75 -18.56
C ASN A 113 -5.68 -22.72 -19.72
N ALA A 114 -4.63 -22.70 -20.54
CA ALA A 114 -4.53 -21.81 -21.69
C ALA A 114 -5.16 -22.47 -22.94
N LEU A 115 -5.68 -21.63 -23.84
CA LEU A 115 -6.05 -22.11 -25.17
C LEU A 115 -4.84 -22.74 -25.87
N LYS A 116 -5.04 -23.91 -26.46
CA LYS A 116 -4.04 -24.55 -27.34
C LYS A 116 -3.84 -23.68 -28.57
N ASP A 117 -2.73 -23.80 -29.25
CA ASP A 117 -2.42 -23.00 -30.45
C ASP A 117 -3.51 -23.11 -31.53
N SER A 118 -4.07 -24.33 -31.72
CA SER A 118 -5.19 -24.55 -32.65
C SER A 118 -6.48 -23.85 -32.24
N GLU A 119 -6.79 -23.84 -30.93
CA GLU A 119 -7.96 -23.15 -30.36
C GLU A 119 -7.80 -21.64 -30.45
N ARG A 120 -6.58 -21.14 -30.22
CA ARG A 120 -6.26 -19.73 -30.37
C ARG A 120 -6.40 -19.27 -31.81
N THR A 121 -5.97 -20.07 -32.79
CA THR A 121 -6.15 -19.77 -34.22
C THR A 121 -7.62 -19.73 -34.56
N ASN A 122 -8.43 -20.70 -34.11
CA ASN A 122 -9.88 -20.73 -34.30
C ASN A 122 -10.56 -19.49 -33.68
N PHE A 123 -10.17 -19.07 -32.49
CA PHE A 123 -10.71 -17.87 -31.82
C PHE A 123 -10.42 -16.60 -32.65
N LEU A 124 -9.21 -16.44 -33.18
CA LEU A 124 -8.85 -15.32 -34.04
C LEU A 124 -9.64 -15.34 -35.35
N GLU A 125 -9.86 -16.51 -35.95
CA GLU A 125 -10.70 -16.65 -37.13
C GLU A 125 -12.16 -16.23 -36.90
N TRP A 126 -12.71 -16.54 -35.71
CA TRP A 126 -14.04 -16.09 -35.34
C TRP A 126 -14.13 -14.57 -35.17
N ILE A 127 -13.12 -13.95 -34.56
CA ILE A 127 -13.04 -12.48 -34.47
C ILE A 127 -13.00 -11.86 -35.88
N GLU A 128 -12.18 -12.41 -36.76
CA GLU A 128 -12.04 -11.90 -38.12
C GLU A 128 -13.35 -12.08 -38.94
N LYS A 129 -14.01 -13.22 -38.84
CA LYS A 129 -15.33 -13.45 -39.44
C LYS A 129 -16.37 -12.45 -38.94
N ALA A 130 -16.42 -12.19 -37.65
CA ALA A 130 -17.33 -11.23 -37.05
C ALA A 130 -17.10 -9.79 -37.57
N LEU A 131 -15.83 -9.37 -37.61
CA LEU A 131 -15.45 -8.06 -38.15
C LEU A 131 -15.82 -7.95 -39.64
N ASN A 132 -15.60 -8.98 -40.44
CA ASN A 132 -15.96 -9.03 -41.85
C ASN A 132 -17.50 -9.04 -42.07
N ALA A 133 -18.26 -9.55 -41.11
CA ALA A 133 -19.72 -9.47 -41.09
C ALA A 133 -20.26 -8.09 -40.68
N GLY A 134 -19.36 -7.17 -40.31
CA GLY A 134 -19.71 -5.81 -39.89
C GLY A 134 -20.14 -5.69 -38.44
N LEU A 135 -19.79 -6.67 -37.58
CA LEU A 135 -20.01 -6.59 -36.15
C LEU A 135 -19.00 -5.66 -35.49
N SER A 136 -19.45 -4.88 -34.52
CA SER A 136 -18.62 -3.97 -33.71
C SER A 136 -18.44 -4.52 -32.32
N PHE A 137 -17.19 -4.72 -31.92
CA PHE A 137 -16.85 -5.19 -30.57
C PHE A 137 -16.76 -4.02 -29.57
N LYS A 138 -17.33 -4.21 -28.38
CA LYS A 138 -17.20 -3.33 -27.23
C LYS A 138 -16.63 -4.14 -26.05
N ILE A 139 -15.56 -3.66 -25.43
CA ILE A 139 -14.84 -4.43 -24.43
C ILE A 139 -15.17 -3.91 -23.04
N ILE A 140 -15.56 -4.82 -22.13
CA ILE A 140 -15.73 -4.53 -20.70
C ILE A 140 -14.62 -5.31 -19.95
N ILE A 141 -13.84 -4.62 -19.12
CA ILE A 141 -12.78 -5.20 -18.29
C ILE A 141 -13.18 -5.06 -16.83
N ASP A 142 -13.54 -6.18 -16.20
CA ASP A 142 -13.87 -6.20 -14.78
C ASP A 142 -12.63 -6.35 -13.92
N GLU A 143 -12.65 -5.77 -12.71
CA GLU A 143 -11.52 -5.69 -11.78
C GLU A 143 -10.21 -5.25 -12.47
N SER A 144 -10.31 -4.18 -13.25
CA SER A 144 -9.26 -3.68 -14.17
C SER A 144 -7.91 -3.41 -13.51
N HIS A 145 -7.88 -3.16 -12.18
CA HIS A 145 -6.64 -2.96 -11.42
C HIS A 145 -5.72 -4.20 -11.40
N GLN A 146 -6.25 -5.41 -11.64
CA GLN A 146 -5.47 -6.66 -11.65
C GLN A 146 -4.80 -6.93 -13.01
N ASN A 147 -5.23 -6.26 -14.08
CA ASN A 147 -4.90 -6.61 -15.46
C ASN A 147 -4.30 -5.46 -16.28
N PHE A 148 -3.62 -4.53 -15.62
CA PHE A 148 -2.91 -3.44 -16.30
C PHE A 148 -1.54 -3.94 -16.79
N THR A 149 -1.52 -4.71 -17.88
CA THR A 149 -0.29 -5.27 -18.46
C THR A 149 -0.28 -5.16 -19.97
N ASP A 150 0.91 -5.07 -20.58
CA ASP A 150 1.09 -5.03 -22.05
C ASP A 150 0.41 -6.20 -22.78
N LYS A 151 0.32 -7.37 -22.12
CA LYS A 151 -0.39 -8.53 -22.65
C LYS A 151 -1.90 -8.34 -22.72
N ALA A 152 -2.41 -7.60 -21.78
CA ALA A 152 -3.80 -7.25 -21.69
C ALA A 152 -4.20 -6.35 -22.85
N ASP A 153 -3.42 -5.32 -23.09
CA ASP A 153 -3.66 -4.40 -24.19
C ASP A 153 -3.54 -5.09 -25.56
N ALA A 154 -2.62 -6.04 -25.70
CA ALA A 154 -2.49 -6.83 -26.92
C ALA A 154 -3.76 -7.64 -27.24
N ILE A 155 -4.47 -8.17 -26.24
CA ILE A 155 -5.75 -8.91 -26.46
C ILE A 155 -6.86 -7.96 -26.87
N VAL A 156 -6.99 -6.82 -26.16
CA VAL A 156 -7.99 -5.81 -26.50
C VAL A 156 -7.83 -5.33 -27.95
N GLN A 157 -6.57 -5.17 -28.41
CA GLN A 157 -6.27 -4.79 -29.80
C GLN A 157 -6.75 -5.81 -30.83
N LEU A 158 -6.83 -7.11 -30.52
CA LEU A 158 -7.32 -8.15 -31.44
C LEU A 158 -8.77 -7.89 -31.89
N PHE A 159 -9.59 -7.33 -31.01
CA PHE A 159 -11.00 -7.04 -31.29
C PHE A 159 -11.21 -5.76 -32.12
N LYS A 160 -10.17 -4.97 -32.35
CA LYS A 160 -10.25 -3.67 -33.04
C LYS A 160 -11.35 -2.77 -32.52
N THR A 161 -11.55 -2.81 -31.20
CA THR A 161 -12.63 -2.06 -30.52
C THR A 161 -12.36 -0.56 -30.52
N ASP A 162 -13.41 0.21 -30.66
CA ASP A 162 -13.42 1.67 -30.51
C ASP A 162 -13.77 2.11 -29.09
N LYS A 163 -14.40 1.22 -28.28
CA LYS A 163 -14.86 1.52 -26.91
C LYS A 163 -14.40 0.45 -25.93
N ILE A 164 -13.80 0.91 -24.81
CA ILE A 164 -13.35 0.07 -23.69
C ILE A 164 -13.96 0.63 -22.42
N ILE A 165 -14.61 -0.22 -21.64
CA ILE A 165 -15.13 0.11 -20.30
C ILE A 165 -14.33 -0.66 -19.27
N ARG A 166 -13.63 0.06 -18.39
CA ARG A 166 -12.88 -0.52 -17.27
C ARG A 166 -13.65 -0.33 -15.98
N CYS A 167 -13.84 -1.39 -15.21
CA CYS A 167 -14.60 -1.37 -13.97
C CYS A 167 -13.73 -1.79 -12.79
N SER A 168 -13.74 -1.01 -11.72
CA SER A 168 -13.06 -1.35 -10.46
C SER A 168 -13.56 -0.48 -9.31
N ALA A 169 -13.37 -0.95 -8.06
CA ALA A 169 -13.49 -0.10 -6.87
C ALA A 169 -12.26 0.82 -6.71
N THR A 170 -11.10 0.39 -7.21
CA THR A 170 -9.82 1.12 -7.16
C THR A 170 -9.17 1.13 -8.54
N PRO A 171 -9.78 1.80 -9.55
CA PRO A 171 -9.24 1.80 -10.90
C PRO A 171 -7.98 2.65 -11.01
N ILE A 172 -7.13 2.30 -11.96
CA ILE A 172 -6.09 3.19 -12.48
C ILE A 172 -6.73 3.95 -13.65
N VAL A 173 -6.76 5.28 -13.59
CA VAL A 173 -7.41 6.12 -14.60
C VAL A 173 -6.37 6.76 -15.49
N ASP A 174 -6.48 6.55 -16.81
CA ASP A 174 -5.66 7.27 -17.82
C ASP A 174 -6.29 8.64 -18.13
N LYS A 175 -5.46 9.62 -18.51
CA LYS A 175 -5.88 10.97 -18.87
C LYS A 175 -6.94 11.06 -19.97
N LYS A 176 -6.96 10.09 -20.87
CA LYS A 176 -7.88 10.06 -22.01
C LYS A 176 -9.19 9.33 -21.68
N ALA A 177 -9.23 8.69 -20.51
CA ALA A 177 -10.40 7.97 -20.09
C ALA A 177 -11.45 8.89 -19.45
N LYS A 178 -12.71 8.65 -19.76
CA LYS A 178 -13.83 9.34 -19.10
C LYS A 178 -14.15 8.61 -17.79
N LEU A 179 -14.02 9.29 -16.67
CA LEU A 179 -14.34 8.74 -15.36
C LEU A 179 -15.85 8.91 -15.06
N ILE A 180 -16.49 7.81 -14.73
CA ILE A 180 -17.83 7.77 -14.12
C ILE A 180 -17.62 7.23 -12.70
N GLU A 181 -17.85 8.05 -11.70
CA GLU A 181 -17.66 7.70 -10.30
C GLU A 181 -18.98 7.60 -9.56
N ILE A 182 -19.17 6.52 -8.84
CA ILE A 182 -20.28 6.30 -7.92
C ILE A 182 -19.76 6.57 -6.51
N ALA A 183 -20.35 7.56 -5.85
CA ALA A 183 -20.01 7.92 -4.49
C ALA A 183 -20.44 6.80 -3.51
N GLU A 184 -19.65 6.53 -2.50
CA GLU A 184 -19.95 5.52 -1.50
C GLU A 184 -21.16 5.91 -0.65
N GLU A 185 -21.34 7.20 -0.42
CA GLU A 185 -22.48 7.80 0.28
C GLU A 185 -23.80 7.51 -0.42
N ASP A 186 -23.84 7.55 -1.75
CA ASP A 186 -25.04 7.22 -2.51
C ASP A 186 -25.44 5.75 -2.34
N VAL A 187 -24.44 4.85 -2.29
CA VAL A 187 -24.66 3.41 -2.09
C VAL A 187 -25.13 3.11 -0.65
N ILE A 188 -24.59 3.85 0.33
CA ILE A 188 -25.06 3.79 1.73
C ILE A 188 -26.50 4.29 1.82
N ALA A 189 -26.81 5.43 1.23
CA ALA A 189 -28.14 6.05 1.31
C ALA A 189 -29.25 5.12 0.76
N GLU A 190 -28.95 4.34 -0.27
CA GLU A 190 -29.90 3.37 -0.85
C GLU A 190 -29.93 2.03 -0.08
N GLY A 191 -29.17 1.88 0.99
CA GLY A 191 -29.18 0.72 1.88
C GLY A 191 -28.52 -0.54 1.30
N LEU A 192 -27.71 -0.44 0.27
CA LEU A 192 -27.02 -1.59 -0.33
C LEU A 192 -25.82 -2.05 0.48
N ILE A 193 -25.16 -1.10 1.15
CA ILE A 193 -24.02 -1.35 2.04
C ILE A 193 -24.26 -0.73 3.41
N LYS A 194 -23.56 -1.25 4.41
CA LYS A 194 -23.64 -0.85 5.81
C LYS A 194 -23.19 0.59 6.01
N LYS A 195 -23.82 1.30 6.93
CA LYS A 195 -23.59 2.73 7.23
C LYS A 195 -22.16 2.99 7.75
N LEU A 196 -21.65 2.10 8.62
CA LEU A 196 -20.36 2.29 9.26
C LEU A 196 -19.51 1.01 9.22
N LEU A 197 -18.22 1.19 9.09
CA LEU A 197 -17.20 0.22 9.46
C LEU A 197 -16.66 0.56 10.84
N VAL A 198 -16.87 -0.32 11.80
CA VAL A 198 -16.41 -0.16 13.19
C VAL A 198 -15.17 -1.01 13.40
N ILE A 199 -14.08 -0.39 13.82
CA ILE A 199 -12.79 -1.03 14.01
C ILE A 199 -12.51 -1.17 15.49
N ASN A 200 -12.22 -2.40 15.94
CA ASN A 200 -11.83 -2.73 17.30
C ASN A 200 -12.81 -2.15 18.35
N GLU A 201 -14.09 -2.37 18.14
CA GLU A 201 -15.14 -1.88 19.02
C GLU A 201 -14.91 -2.31 20.47
N ASN A 202 -15.11 -1.36 21.39
CA ASN A 202 -14.99 -1.57 22.84
C ASN A 202 -13.64 -2.13 23.32
N PHE A 203 -12.55 -1.87 22.59
CA PHE A 203 -11.22 -2.19 23.08
C PHE A 203 -10.82 -1.21 24.20
N PRO A 204 -10.32 -1.71 25.34
CA PRO A 204 -9.77 -0.84 26.39
C PRO A 204 -8.48 -0.16 25.89
N GLN A 205 -8.08 0.94 26.53
CA GLN A 205 -6.87 1.69 26.16
C GLN A 205 -5.58 0.84 26.24
N THR A 206 -5.56 -0.14 27.11
CA THR A 206 -4.47 -1.11 27.25
C THR A 206 -5.06 -2.51 27.30
N ILE A 207 -4.56 -3.37 26.43
CA ILE A 207 -4.93 -4.78 26.36
C ILE A 207 -3.74 -5.59 26.84
N GLU A 208 -3.93 -6.43 27.82
CA GLU A 208 -2.96 -7.46 28.26
C GLU A 208 -3.52 -8.83 27.89
N THR A 209 -2.81 -9.56 27.05
CA THR A 209 -3.27 -10.87 26.55
C THR A 209 -2.12 -11.85 26.39
N ASP A 210 -2.41 -13.11 26.67
CA ASP A 210 -1.49 -14.22 26.44
C ASP A 210 -1.57 -14.73 24.99
N ASN A 211 -2.69 -14.44 24.31
CA ASN A 211 -2.93 -14.84 22.93
C ASN A 211 -3.77 -13.81 22.18
N GLN A 212 -3.11 -13.01 21.35
CA GLN A 212 -3.77 -11.98 20.53
C GLN A 212 -4.86 -12.56 19.62
N THR A 213 -4.61 -13.73 19.03
CA THR A 213 -5.57 -14.40 18.15
C THR A 213 -6.85 -14.72 18.89
N TRP A 214 -6.75 -15.36 20.03
CA TRP A 214 -7.91 -15.74 20.83
C TRP A 214 -8.69 -14.53 21.34
N TYR A 215 -7.99 -13.47 21.71
CA TYR A 215 -8.62 -12.20 22.12
C TYR A 215 -9.50 -11.61 20.99
N LEU A 216 -8.99 -11.55 19.75
CA LEU A 216 -9.75 -11.05 18.60
C LEU A 216 -10.95 -11.94 18.27
N LEU A 217 -10.76 -13.27 18.33
CA LEU A 217 -11.83 -14.24 18.08
C LEU A 217 -12.94 -14.14 19.14
N GLU A 218 -12.59 -13.96 20.40
CA GLU A 218 -13.56 -13.77 21.51
C GLU A 218 -14.42 -12.52 21.26
N ARG A 219 -13.78 -11.39 20.91
CA ARG A 219 -14.51 -10.15 20.59
C ARG A 219 -15.46 -10.33 19.42
N ALA A 220 -14.98 -10.94 18.35
CA ALA A 220 -15.77 -11.24 17.17
C ALA A 220 -16.98 -12.15 17.45
N LEU A 221 -16.77 -13.21 18.25
CA LEU A 221 -17.83 -14.15 18.60
C LEU A 221 -18.90 -13.52 19.50
N ASN A 222 -18.47 -12.68 20.47
CA ASN A 222 -19.41 -11.94 21.30
C ASN A 222 -20.26 -10.97 20.46
N LYS A 223 -19.65 -10.28 19.50
CA LYS A 223 -20.37 -9.41 18.57
C LYS A 223 -21.31 -10.18 17.66
N GLN A 224 -20.90 -11.34 17.16
CA GLN A 224 -21.76 -12.22 16.35
C GLN A 224 -23.02 -12.65 17.12
N ARG A 225 -22.85 -13.04 18.38
CA ARG A 225 -23.99 -13.43 19.26
C ARG A 225 -24.93 -12.25 19.52
N GLU A 226 -24.38 -11.06 19.72
CA GLU A 226 -25.16 -9.81 19.89
C GLU A 226 -25.99 -9.54 18.65
N ILE A 227 -25.36 -9.49 17.45
CA ILE A 227 -26.02 -9.20 16.18
C ILE A 227 -27.13 -10.25 15.92
N LYS A 228 -26.82 -11.55 16.10
CA LYS A 228 -27.80 -12.62 15.92
C LYS A 228 -28.99 -12.46 16.84
N SER A 229 -28.77 -12.11 18.12
CA SER A 229 -29.85 -11.85 19.08
C SER A 229 -30.77 -10.72 18.61
N ILE A 230 -30.22 -9.64 18.07
CA ILE A 230 -31.00 -8.49 17.58
C ILE A 230 -31.81 -8.89 16.34
N PHE A 231 -31.22 -9.64 15.39
CA PHE A 231 -31.97 -10.16 14.23
C PHE A 231 -33.13 -11.02 14.66
N LEU A 232 -32.93 -11.98 15.59
CA LEU A 232 -33.97 -12.83 16.12
C LEU A 232 -35.11 -12.03 16.79
N ASN A 233 -34.75 -11.02 17.59
CA ASN A 233 -35.71 -10.14 18.26
C ASN A 233 -36.56 -9.31 17.29
N LYS A 234 -36.02 -9.04 16.09
CA LYS A 234 -36.75 -8.37 14.98
C LYS A 234 -37.49 -9.34 14.09
N GLY A 235 -37.44 -10.66 14.35
CA GLY A 235 -38.08 -11.69 13.52
C GLY A 235 -37.40 -11.85 12.15
N ILE A 236 -36.12 -11.52 12.04
CA ILE A 236 -35.36 -11.60 10.79
C ILE A 236 -34.45 -12.83 10.87
N ASP A 237 -34.55 -13.72 9.90
CA ASP A 237 -33.74 -14.95 9.86
C ASP A 237 -32.40 -14.71 9.14
N VAL A 238 -31.49 -14.08 9.83
CA VAL A 238 -30.10 -13.87 9.37
C VAL A 238 -29.14 -14.40 10.43
N ASN A 239 -28.26 -15.32 10.03
CA ASN A 239 -27.17 -15.81 10.88
C ASN A 239 -25.87 -15.09 10.51
N PRO A 240 -25.42 -14.07 11.28
CA PRO A 240 -24.22 -13.30 10.95
C PRO A 240 -22.97 -14.19 10.90
N LEU A 241 -22.16 -14.02 9.85
CA LEU A 241 -20.94 -14.79 9.64
C LEU A 241 -19.69 -14.02 10.04
N ILE A 242 -18.82 -14.66 10.79
CA ILE A 242 -17.46 -14.19 11.08
C ILE A 242 -16.53 -14.66 9.97
N VAL A 243 -15.78 -13.76 9.36
CA VAL A 243 -14.72 -14.06 8.40
C VAL A 243 -13.38 -13.95 9.12
N VAL A 244 -12.63 -15.04 9.22
CA VAL A 244 -11.29 -15.05 9.82
C VAL A 244 -10.25 -15.13 8.70
N GLN A 245 -9.49 -14.06 8.53
CA GLN A 245 -8.50 -13.95 7.47
C GLN A 245 -7.10 -14.26 7.98
N LEU A 246 -6.51 -15.35 7.46
CA LEU A 246 -5.17 -15.82 7.81
C LEU A 246 -4.08 -15.27 6.88
N PRO A 247 -2.83 -15.12 7.39
CA PRO A 247 -1.65 -14.87 6.54
C PRO A 247 -1.30 -16.09 5.67
N ASN A 248 -0.44 -15.88 4.66
CA ASN A 248 0.13 -17.00 3.91
C ASN A 248 1.05 -17.85 4.82
N ASN A 249 1.14 -19.16 4.58
CA ASN A 249 1.96 -20.09 5.38
C ASN A 249 1.65 -20.05 6.89
N SER A 250 0.40 -20.25 7.26
CA SER A 250 -0.11 -20.08 8.63
C SER A 250 -0.87 -21.31 9.14
N ASP A 251 -0.37 -22.51 8.90
CA ASP A 251 -1.08 -23.73 9.29
C ASP A 251 -1.25 -23.81 10.82
N ALA A 252 -0.20 -23.55 11.58
CA ALA A 252 -0.28 -23.49 13.06
C ALA A 252 -1.25 -22.39 13.58
N LEU A 253 -1.44 -21.31 12.83
CA LEU A 253 -2.42 -20.28 13.19
C LEU A 253 -3.84 -20.73 12.86
N CYS A 254 -4.02 -21.50 11.77
CA CYS A 254 -5.28 -22.13 11.43
C CYS A 254 -5.70 -23.12 12.55
N ASP A 255 -4.78 -23.99 12.98
CA ASP A 255 -5.01 -24.93 14.07
C ASP A 255 -5.43 -24.21 15.36
N SER A 256 -4.77 -23.09 15.69
CA SER A 256 -5.12 -22.28 16.88
C SER A 256 -6.51 -21.63 16.76
N VAL A 257 -6.93 -21.24 15.55
CA VAL A 257 -8.29 -20.70 15.30
C VAL A 257 -9.33 -21.82 15.46
N GLU A 258 -9.08 -22.98 14.88
CA GLU A 258 -9.96 -24.15 15.00
C GLU A 258 -10.07 -24.60 16.46
N GLU A 259 -8.95 -24.67 17.19
CA GLU A 259 -8.93 -24.99 18.64
C GLU A 259 -9.79 -24.00 19.44
N TYR A 260 -9.63 -22.69 19.21
CA TYR A 260 -10.47 -21.70 19.88
C TYR A 260 -11.95 -21.93 19.64
N PHE A 261 -12.35 -22.05 18.37
CA PHE A 261 -13.76 -22.25 18.04
C PHE A 261 -14.30 -23.57 18.59
N ALA A 262 -13.51 -24.64 18.61
CA ALA A 262 -13.89 -25.91 19.20
C ALA A 262 -14.19 -25.78 20.71
N THR A 263 -13.42 -24.96 21.46
CA THR A 263 -13.73 -24.68 22.89
C THR A 263 -15.07 -23.97 23.07
N GLN A 264 -15.56 -23.31 22.03
CA GLN A 264 -16.86 -22.62 22.03
C GLN A 264 -18.00 -23.47 21.43
N GLY A 265 -17.74 -24.74 21.11
CA GLY A 265 -18.70 -25.65 20.50
C GLY A 265 -18.95 -25.36 19.01
N ILE A 266 -18.06 -24.60 18.36
CA ILE A 266 -18.11 -24.26 16.94
C ILE A 266 -17.04 -25.10 16.26
N ASN A 267 -17.44 -26.05 15.41
CA ASN A 267 -16.52 -26.96 14.76
C ASN A 267 -17.04 -27.42 13.38
N ILE A 268 -16.25 -28.20 12.69
CA ILE A 268 -16.55 -28.71 11.35
C ILE A 268 -17.63 -29.78 11.40
N GLU A 269 -17.64 -30.63 12.44
CA GLU A 269 -18.53 -31.78 12.56
C GLU A 269 -20.00 -31.36 12.72
N ASN A 270 -20.26 -30.19 13.29
CA ASN A 270 -21.63 -29.67 13.47
C ASN A 270 -22.03 -28.59 12.44
N ASP A 271 -21.27 -28.45 11.35
CA ASP A 271 -21.46 -27.50 10.25
C ASP A 271 -21.39 -26.01 10.66
N THR A 272 -20.91 -25.68 11.86
CA THR A 272 -20.86 -24.29 12.35
C THR A 272 -19.56 -23.57 12.01
N LEU A 273 -18.49 -24.31 11.69
CA LEU A 273 -17.21 -23.79 11.21
C LEU A 273 -16.99 -24.20 9.75
N ALA A 274 -16.71 -23.23 8.89
CA ALA A 274 -16.29 -23.47 7.52
C ALA A 274 -14.80 -23.21 7.33
N ILE A 275 -14.15 -24.00 6.50
CA ILE A 275 -12.75 -23.81 6.08
C ILE A 275 -12.70 -23.63 4.57
N TRP A 276 -12.14 -22.52 4.12
CA TRP A 276 -11.99 -22.22 2.70
C TRP A 276 -10.55 -21.80 2.39
N LEU A 277 -9.69 -22.79 2.30
CA LEU A 277 -8.26 -22.63 2.04
C LEU A 277 -7.88 -23.34 0.73
N SER A 278 -6.73 -22.99 0.14
CA SER A 278 -6.21 -23.70 -1.02
C SER A 278 -5.96 -25.16 -0.67
N GLY A 279 -6.75 -26.07 -1.25
CA GLY A 279 -6.64 -27.51 -1.00
C GLY A 279 -7.43 -28.05 0.20
N ARG A 280 -8.16 -27.19 0.95
CA ARG A 280 -9.05 -27.62 2.04
C ARG A 280 -10.33 -26.80 2.01
N HIS A 281 -11.44 -27.43 1.60
CA HIS A 281 -12.77 -26.83 1.51
C HIS A 281 -13.74 -27.66 2.35
N GLU A 282 -14.24 -27.10 3.44
CA GLU A 282 -15.15 -27.78 4.37
C GLU A 282 -16.31 -26.88 4.75
N ASN A 283 -17.53 -27.38 4.70
CA ASN A 283 -18.77 -26.69 5.06
C ASN A 283 -18.99 -25.36 4.32
N ILE A 284 -18.49 -25.24 3.09
CA ILE A 284 -18.64 -24.02 2.29
C ILE A 284 -19.96 -23.95 1.52
N GLU A 285 -20.72 -25.04 1.47
CA GLU A 285 -22.01 -25.11 0.80
C GLU A 285 -23.03 -24.22 1.52
N ASN A 286 -23.84 -23.50 0.75
CA ASN A 286 -24.86 -22.57 1.26
C ASN A 286 -24.34 -21.51 2.25
N ILE A 287 -23.03 -21.28 2.29
CA ILE A 287 -22.43 -20.30 3.20
C ILE A 287 -22.92 -18.87 2.95
N SER A 288 -23.37 -18.57 1.75
CA SER A 288 -23.87 -17.24 1.37
C SER A 288 -25.36 -17.04 1.70
N ASP A 289 -26.09 -18.09 2.04
CA ASP A 289 -27.48 -17.99 2.41
C ASP A 289 -27.64 -17.29 3.77
N ASN A 290 -28.63 -16.41 3.90
CA ASN A 290 -28.80 -15.61 5.11
C ASN A 290 -28.98 -16.44 6.39
N ASP A 291 -29.62 -17.60 6.29
CA ASP A 291 -29.88 -18.56 7.35
C ASP A 291 -28.81 -19.67 7.49
N GLY A 292 -27.73 -19.58 6.70
CA GLY A 292 -26.65 -20.57 6.68
C GLY A 292 -26.14 -20.91 8.09
N LYS A 293 -25.90 -22.21 8.39
CA LYS A 293 -25.53 -22.70 9.71
C LYS A 293 -24.18 -22.19 10.22
N GLN A 294 -23.26 -21.90 9.30
CA GLN A 294 -21.89 -21.50 9.63
C GLN A 294 -21.91 -20.18 10.42
N ILE A 295 -21.18 -20.18 11.53
CA ILE A 295 -20.94 -19.03 12.41
C ILE A 295 -19.64 -18.33 12.00
N ALA A 296 -18.64 -19.12 11.60
CA ALA A 296 -17.35 -18.60 11.17
C ALA A 296 -16.84 -19.31 9.90
N VAL A 297 -16.06 -18.59 9.11
CA VAL A 297 -15.30 -19.12 7.98
C VAL A 297 -13.83 -18.68 8.06
N VAL A 298 -12.93 -19.63 7.89
CA VAL A 298 -11.48 -19.37 7.85
C VAL A 298 -11.02 -19.29 6.40
N ILE A 299 -10.39 -18.16 6.05
CA ILE A 299 -9.94 -17.88 4.68
C ILE A 299 -8.46 -17.46 4.65
N LYS A 300 -7.78 -17.65 3.52
CA LYS A 300 -6.48 -17.01 3.19
C LYS A 300 -6.68 -15.97 2.07
N GLN A 301 -6.51 -16.38 0.82
CA GLN A 301 -6.68 -15.53 -0.36
C GLN A 301 -7.87 -15.93 -1.24
N ALA A 302 -8.30 -17.19 -1.15
CA ALA A 302 -9.17 -17.82 -2.15
C ALA A 302 -10.55 -17.18 -2.30
N VAL A 303 -11.01 -16.49 -1.27
CA VAL A 303 -12.36 -15.86 -1.22
C VAL A 303 -12.33 -14.43 -1.78
N ALA A 304 -11.16 -13.96 -2.24
CA ALA A 304 -10.99 -12.58 -2.69
C ALA A 304 -11.73 -12.24 -3.98
N THR A 305 -11.98 -13.23 -4.85
CA THR A 305 -12.62 -12.98 -6.14
C THR A 305 -13.93 -13.78 -6.26
N GLY A 306 -15.04 -13.10 -6.49
CA GLY A 306 -16.32 -13.71 -6.83
C GLY A 306 -17.24 -14.09 -5.66
N TRP A 307 -16.75 -14.24 -4.42
CA TRP A 307 -17.61 -14.61 -3.30
C TRP A 307 -18.53 -13.47 -2.85
N ASP A 308 -19.81 -13.75 -2.80
CA ASP A 308 -20.87 -12.83 -2.40
C ASP A 308 -21.61 -13.39 -1.20
N CYS A 309 -21.36 -12.85 0.00
CA CYS A 309 -21.97 -13.29 1.24
C CYS A 309 -22.40 -12.09 2.09
N PRO A 310 -23.62 -11.54 1.85
CA PRO A 310 -24.08 -10.33 2.53
C PRO A 310 -24.25 -10.48 4.05
N ARG A 311 -24.46 -11.71 4.55
CA ARG A 311 -24.51 -12.00 6.00
C ARG A 311 -23.13 -11.97 6.67
N ALA A 312 -22.03 -11.93 5.91
CA ALA A 312 -20.71 -11.68 6.46
C ALA A 312 -20.64 -10.24 6.97
N GLN A 313 -20.56 -10.09 8.28
CA GLN A 313 -20.67 -8.79 8.96
C GLN A 313 -19.47 -8.48 9.85
N ILE A 314 -18.68 -9.51 10.18
CA ILE A 314 -17.54 -9.40 11.09
C ILE A 314 -16.30 -9.96 10.38
N LEU A 315 -15.21 -9.18 10.37
CA LEU A 315 -13.91 -9.59 9.87
C LEU A 315 -12.90 -9.62 11.01
N VAL A 316 -12.26 -10.76 11.23
CA VAL A 316 -11.07 -10.90 12.07
C VAL A 316 -9.87 -10.99 11.16
N LYS A 317 -9.06 -9.93 11.14
CA LYS A 317 -7.87 -9.86 10.29
C LYS A 317 -6.63 -10.25 11.12
N LEU A 318 -6.13 -11.47 10.89
CA LEU A 318 -4.92 -12.00 11.51
C LEU A 318 -3.67 -11.83 10.63
N ARG A 319 -3.85 -11.24 9.44
CA ARG A 319 -2.82 -11.02 8.45
C ARG A 319 -2.35 -9.58 8.48
N GLU A 320 -1.02 -9.40 8.58
CA GLU A 320 -0.35 -8.11 8.44
C GLU A 320 0.27 -7.94 7.04
N ASN A 321 0.51 -6.70 6.62
CA ASN A 321 1.20 -6.34 5.37
C ASN A 321 0.60 -6.99 4.11
N MET A 322 -0.71 -6.88 3.92
CA MET A 322 -1.39 -7.33 2.71
C MET A 322 -1.21 -6.34 1.54
N ASP A 323 -1.52 -6.82 0.32
CA ASP A 323 -1.82 -5.95 -0.80
C ASP A 323 -3.04 -5.10 -0.46
N GLU A 324 -2.88 -3.79 -0.55
CA GLU A 324 -3.84 -2.80 -0.09
C GLU A 324 -5.17 -2.87 -0.86
N THR A 325 -5.10 -3.18 -2.16
CA THR A 325 -6.29 -3.38 -3.00
C THR A 325 -7.12 -4.56 -2.53
N PHE A 326 -6.46 -5.62 -2.10
CA PHE A 326 -7.12 -6.80 -1.55
C PHE A 326 -7.79 -6.52 -0.20
N GLU A 327 -7.21 -5.64 0.62
CA GLU A 327 -7.85 -5.18 1.88
C GLU A 327 -9.16 -4.48 1.61
N ILE A 328 -9.19 -3.53 0.66
CA ILE A 328 -10.40 -2.80 0.26
C ILE A 328 -11.48 -3.75 -0.25
N GLN A 329 -11.13 -4.75 -1.05
CA GLN A 329 -12.08 -5.74 -1.56
C GLN A 329 -12.66 -6.61 -0.44
N THR A 330 -11.84 -7.06 0.50
CA THR A 330 -12.30 -7.89 1.62
C THR A 330 -13.25 -7.11 2.54
N ILE A 331 -12.91 -5.86 2.86
CA ILE A 331 -13.78 -4.97 3.63
C ILE A 331 -15.08 -4.70 2.88
N GLY A 332 -15.00 -4.41 1.59
CA GLY A 332 -16.18 -4.17 0.77
C GLY A 332 -17.21 -5.33 0.75
N ARG A 333 -16.75 -6.57 1.04
CA ARG A 333 -17.64 -7.74 1.14
C ARG A 333 -18.43 -7.76 2.42
N ILE A 334 -17.80 -7.48 3.57
CA ILE A 334 -18.50 -7.45 4.86
C ILE A 334 -19.41 -6.22 4.99
N ARG A 335 -19.29 -5.24 4.10
CA ARG A 335 -20.15 -4.05 4.08
C ARG A 335 -21.50 -4.26 3.39
N ARG A 336 -21.71 -5.34 2.67
CA ARG A 336 -22.99 -5.61 1.99
C ARG A 336 -24.11 -5.84 3.00
N MET A 337 -25.31 -5.33 2.70
CA MET A 337 -26.48 -5.57 3.50
C MET A 337 -27.16 -6.91 3.09
N PRO A 338 -27.57 -7.76 4.06
CA PRO A 338 -28.16 -9.08 3.79
C PRO A 338 -29.40 -9.04 2.88
N GLU A 339 -30.25 -8.03 3.04
CA GLU A 339 -31.49 -7.88 2.28
C GLU A 339 -31.48 -6.61 1.40
N ALA A 340 -30.30 -6.06 1.09
CA ALA A 340 -30.14 -4.83 0.32
C ALA A 340 -30.97 -3.65 0.87
N LYS A 341 -31.12 -3.56 2.19
CA LYS A 341 -31.81 -2.48 2.93
C LYS A 341 -31.20 -2.29 4.30
N HIS A 342 -31.30 -1.10 4.85
CA HIS A 342 -30.99 -0.85 6.27
C HIS A 342 -32.13 -1.34 7.17
N TYR A 343 -31.76 -1.71 8.39
CA TYR A 343 -32.68 -2.21 9.41
C TYR A 343 -33.09 -1.15 10.43
N ASP A 344 -32.59 0.10 10.26
CA ASP A 344 -32.74 1.20 11.21
C ASP A 344 -32.30 0.81 12.63
N ASN A 345 -31.11 0.20 12.68
CA ASN A 345 -30.51 -0.24 13.92
C ASN A 345 -28.97 -0.09 13.83
N ASP A 346 -28.42 0.65 14.78
CA ASP A 346 -26.98 1.02 14.75
C ASP A 346 -26.03 -0.19 14.77
N VAL A 347 -26.45 -1.32 15.33
CA VAL A 347 -25.64 -2.55 15.36
C VAL A 347 -25.79 -3.34 14.05
N LEU A 348 -27.00 -3.47 13.53
CA LEU A 348 -27.26 -4.26 12.31
C LEU A 348 -26.79 -3.55 11.05
N ASP A 349 -26.82 -2.22 11.04
CA ASP A 349 -26.43 -1.39 9.89
C ASP A 349 -24.92 -1.10 9.88
N CYS A 350 -24.13 -1.72 10.77
CA CYS A 350 -22.69 -1.62 10.83
C CYS A 350 -22.00 -2.95 10.47
N CYS A 351 -20.74 -2.89 10.02
CA CYS A 351 -19.85 -4.02 9.97
C CYS A 351 -18.66 -3.82 10.91
N TYR A 352 -18.04 -4.91 11.33
CA TYR A 352 -17.04 -4.91 12.38
C TYR A 352 -15.73 -5.52 11.90
N LEU A 353 -14.63 -4.83 12.20
CA LEU A 353 -13.28 -5.31 11.95
C LEU A 353 -12.52 -5.41 13.27
N TYR A 354 -11.96 -6.58 13.56
CA TYR A 354 -11.07 -6.83 14.69
C TYR A 354 -9.67 -7.17 14.19
N THR A 355 -8.67 -6.36 14.57
CA THR A 355 -7.29 -6.55 14.13
C THR A 355 -6.29 -5.87 15.07
N PHE A 356 -5.08 -6.41 15.14
CA PHE A 356 -3.93 -5.75 15.76
C PHE A 356 -2.96 -5.14 14.72
N ASP A 357 -3.30 -5.15 13.43
CA ASP A 357 -2.48 -4.57 12.38
C ASP A 357 -2.39 -3.04 12.52
N GLN A 358 -1.20 -2.55 12.88
CA GLN A 358 -0.93 -1.12 13.09
C GLN A 358 -0.96 -0.30 11.79
N LYS A 359 -0.70 -0.95 10.66
CA LYS A 359 -0.57 -0.29 9.35
C LYS A 359 -1.84 -0.35 8.51
N PHE A 360 -2.89 -0.95 9.02
CA PHE A 360 -4.12 -1.17 8.28
C PHE A 360 -4.67 0.12 7.64
N THR A 361 -4.85 1.19 8.41
CA THR A 361 -5.38 2.46 7.90
C THR A 361 -4.45 3.13 6.88
N ALA A 362 -3.13 3.02 7.08
CA ALA A 362 -2.14 3.55 6.15
C ALA A 362 -2.14 2.78 4.82
N GLY A 363 -2.31 1.44 4.86
CA GLY A 363 -2.40 0.60 3.67
C GLY A 363 -3.62 0.92 2.83
N VAL A 364 -4.80 1.04 3.45
CA VAL A 364 -6.03 1.41 2.75
C VAL A 364 -5.91 2.80 2.13
N LYS A 365 -5.36 3.79 2.84
CA LYS A 365 -5.09 5.12 2.30
C LYS A 365 -4.20 5.05 1.06
N GLN A 366 -3.11 4.29 1.11
CA GLN A 366 -2.19 4.16 0.00
C GLN A 366 -2.86 3.50 -1.23
N ALA A 367 -3.74 2.52 -1.04
CA ALA A 367 -4.46 1.89 -2.12
C ALA A 367 -5.49 2.82 -2.77
N LEU A 368 -6.23 3.58 -1.96
CA LEU A 368 -7.19 4.58 -2.45
C LEU A 368 -6.47 5.73 -3.18
N SER A 369 -5.31 6.17 -2.69
CA SER A 369 -4.53 7.22 -3.34
C SER A 369 -3.86 6.75 -4.64
N LYS A 370 -3.42 5.49 -4.74
CA LYS A 370 -2.91 4.92 -5.99
C LYS A 370 -3.96 4.90 -7.11
N GLY A 371 -5.22 4.71 -6.76
CA GLY A 371 -6.34 4.79 -7.72
C GLY A 371 -6.66 6.22 -8.19
N ALA A 372 -6.15 7.24 -7.48
CA ALA A 372 -6.34 8.65 -7.80
C ALA A 372 -5.15 9.28 -8.56
N LEU A 373 -4.02 8.57 -8.69
CA LEU A 373 -2.84 9.08 -9.39
C LEU A 373 -2.76 8.50 -10.80
N ASP A 374 -2.72 9.38 -11.76
CA ASP A 374 -2.46 9.03 -13.15
C ASP A 374 -0.95 8.88 -13.39
N GLY A 375 -0.58 7.97 -14.28
CA GLY A 375 0.78 7.80 -14.73
C GLY A 375 0.93 8.17 -16.21
N LYS A 376 1.98 8.92 -16.54
CA LYS A 376 2.38 9.13 -17.93
C LYS A 376 3.89 9.08 -18.07
N ASP A 377 4.35 8.64 -19.23
CA ASP A 377 5.74 8.80 -19.61
C ASP A 377 5.94 10.20 -20.19
N ILE A 378 6.88 10.93 -19.61
CA ILE A 378 7.31 12.23 -20.12
C ILE A 378 8.72 12.15 -20.67
N PHE A 379 9.00 12.88 -21.72
CA PHE A 379 10.23 12.77 -22.50
C PHE A 379 11.13 13.99 -22.32
N LEU A 380 12.43 13.72 -22.16
CA LEU A 380 13.46 14.75 -22.06
C LEU A 380 13.50 15.57 -23.35
N LYS A 381 13.45 16.90 -23.24
CA LYS A 381 13.62 17.83 -24.36
C LYS A 381 15.01 17.68 -24.96
N ASN A 382 15.12 17.86 -26.28
CA ASN A 382 16.36 17.59 -27.04
C ASN A 382 17.56 18.43 -26.59
N GLU A 383 17.32 19.65 -26.16
CA GLU A 383 18.33 20.62 -25.74
C GLU A 383 19.09 20.22 -24.50
N TYR A 384 18.49 19.33 -23.63
CA TYR A 384 19.11 18.90 -22.37
C TYR A 384 19.78 17.51 -22.45
N LYS A 385 19.77 16.86 -23.61
CA LYS A 385 20.32 15.49 -23.77
C LYS A 385 21.84 15.39 -23.57
N SER A 386 22.56 16.48 -23.68
CA SER A 386 24.01 16.55 -23.48
C SER A 386 24.42 17.00 -22.08
N PHE A 387 23.45 17.31 -21.21
CA PHE A 387 23.74 17.74 -19.85
C PHE A 387 24.29 16.58 -19.04
N THR A 388 25.45 16.81 -18.38
CA THR A 388 26.10 15.79 -17.54
C THR A 388 26.63 16.42 -16.27
N LEU A 389 26.59 15.64 -15.17
CA LEU A 389 27.26 15.92 -13.89
C LEU A 389 27.98 14.67 -13.41
N THR A 390 28.83 14.82 -12.40
CA THR A 390 29.47 13.68 -11.77
C THR A 390 28.68 13.25 -10.54
N LYS A 391 28.06 12.08 -10.54
CA LYS A 391 27.43 11.50 -9.33
C LYS A 391 28.38 10.65 -8.53
N GLU A 392 28.16 10.59 -7.24
CA GLU A 392 28.88 9.75 -6.31
C GLU A 392 28.08 8.52 -5.95
N GLN A 393 28.75 7.36 -5.89
CA GLN A 393 28.17 6.08 -5.51
C GLN A 393 28.95 5.46 -4.35
N ARG A 394 28.23 4.68 -3.53
CA ARG A 394 28.89 3.93 -2.47
C ARG A 394 29.86 2.91 -3.06
N THR A 395 31.04 2.83 -2.48
CA THR A 395 31.94 1.70 -2.77
C THR A 395 31.47 0.50 -1.95
N MET A 396 31.39 -0.67 -2.56
CA MET A 396 31.19 -1.91 -1.82
C MET A 396 32.43 -2.19 -0.98
N ILE A 397 32.41 -1.76 0.27
CA ILE A 397 33.40 -2.17 1.25
C ILE A 397 32.96 -3.54 1.77
N THR A 398 33.60 -4.60 1.32
CA THR A 398 33.54 -5.92 1.96
C THR A 398 34.35 -5.87 3.23
N ASP A 399 33.81 -5.21 4.24
CA ASP A 399 34.45 -5.14 5.54
C ASP A 399 34.05 -6.38 6.36
N LEU A 400 35.01 -7.30 6.49
CA LEU A 400 34.93 -8.43 7.41
C LEU A 400 35.14 -7.90 8.83
N ARG A 401 34.11 -7.35 9.44
CA ARG A 401 34.17 -6.88 10.81
C ARG A 401 34.46 -8.03 11.74
N ASP A 402 35.52 -7.89 12.54
CA ASP A 402 35.85 -8.88 13.55
C ASP A 402 34.78 -8.91 14.65
N PRO A 403 34.02 -10.00 14.80
CA PRO A 403 32.97 -10.10 15.83
C PRO A 403 33.48 -9.99 17.25
N ARG A 404 34.78 -10.30 17.50
CA ARG A 404 35.40 -10.18 18.84
C ARG A 404 35.63 -8.72 19.17
N LYS A 405 36.16 -7.93 18.24
CA LYS A 405 36.32 -6.50 18.41
C LYS A 405 34.98 -5.80 18.59
N ALA A 406 33.96 -6.15 17.78
CA ALA A 406 32.63 -5.62 17.91
C ALA A 406 32.01 -5.93 19.29
N LEU A 407 32.13 -7.16 19.79
CA LEU A 407 31.66 -7.54 21.12
C LEU A 407 32.30 -6.68 22.20
N PHE A 408 33.63 -6.47 22.11
CA PHE A 408 34.38 -5.65 23.08
C PHE A 408 33.95 -4.18 23.01
N SER A 409 33.89 -3.60 21.81
CA SER A 409 33.48 -2.20 21.61
C SER A 409 32.08 -1.92 22.12
N ILE A 410 31.11 -2.80 21.81
CA ILE A 410 29.75 -2.66 22.29
C ILE A 410 29.69 -2.80 23.81
N ALA A 411 30.40 -3.76 24.38
CA ALA A 411 30.45 -3.95 25.85
C ALA A 411 31.03 -2.73 26.56
N SER A 412 32.16 -2.16 26.05
CA SER A 412 32.77 -0.95 26.62
C SER A 412 31.84 0.25 26.50
N TYR A 413 31.30 0.50 25.32
CA TYR A 413 30.35 1.60 25.09
C TYR A 413 29.17 1.57 26.09
N PHE A 414 28.54 0.40 26.25
CA PHE A 414 27.42 0.27 27.21
C PHE A 414 27.85 0.51 28.64
N LYS A 415 29.06 0.03 29.06
CA LYS A 415 29.57 0.29 30.39
C LYS A 415 29.85 1.78 30.62
N ASP A 416 30.48 2.43 29.68
CA ASP A 416 30.86 3.83 29.79
C ASP A 416 29.66 4.77 29.71
N THR A 417 28.78 4.54 28.72
CA THR A 417 27.62 5.41 28.48
C THR A 417 26.56 5.31 29.55
N PHE A 418 26.28 4.09 30.03
CA PHE A 418 25.21 3.85 31.01
C PHE A 418 25.76 3.59 32.42
N GLY A 419 27.05 3.70 32.63
CA GLY A 419 27.72 3.50 33.91
C GLY A 419 27.56 2.07 34.46
N LEU A 420 27.51 1.04 33.59
CA LEU A 420 27.21 -0.33 34.01
C LEU A 420 28.34 -0.93 34.84
N THR A 421 27.92 -1.69 35.87
CA THR A 421 28.82 -2.33 36.85
C THR A 421 28.91 -3.85 36.68
N GLY A 422 29.50 -4.55 37.62
CA GLY A 422 29.45 -6.02 37.71
C GLY A 422 28.06 -6.58 38.14
N SER A 423 27.22 -5.77 38.78
CA SER A 423 25.91 -6.13 39.27
C SER A 423 24.86 -6.14 38.17
N LYS A 424 24.34 -7.29 37.78
CA LYS A 424 23.32 -7.44 36.73
C LYS A 424 22.00 -6.73 37.06
N LYS A 425 21.66 -6.73 38.37
CA LYS A 425 20.43 -6.10 38.87
C LYS A 425 20.54 -4.56 38.76
N GLU A 426 21.66 -4.00 39.18
CA GLU A 426 21.91 -2.56 39.02
C GLU A 426 21.97 -2.13 37.55
N ASN A 427 22.61 -2.94 36.70
CA ASN A 427 22.69 -2.69 35.27
C ASN A 427 21.28 -2.65 34.63
N LYS A 428 20.38 -3.55 35.03
CA LYS A 428 19.00 -3.53 34.58
C LYS A 428 18.32 -2.19 34.93
N THR A 429 18.40 -1.76 36.20
CA THR A 429 17.81 -0.49 36.64
C THR A 429 18.39 0.73 35.90
N ARG A 430 19.72 0.75 35.68
CA ARG A 430 20.37 1.85 34.95
C ARG A 430 19.91 1.92 33.49
N LEU A 431 19.78 0.77 32.83
CA LEU A 431 19.23 0.70 31.47
C LEU A 431 17.75 1.05 31.42
N GLU A 432 16.95 0.68 32.43
CA GLU A 432 15.56 1.13 32.55
C GLU A 432 15.45 2.66 32.65
N THR A 433 16.31 3.28 33.46
CA THR A 433 16.40 4.74 33.55
C THR A 433 16.82 5.39 32.23
N ALA A 434 17.61 4.70 31.42
CA ALA A 434 18.02 5.14 30.06
C ALA A 434 16.96 4.84 28.98
N GLY A 435 15.76 4.37 29.36
CA GLY A 435 14.63 4.15 28.47
C GLY A 435 14.52 2.74 27.87
N PHE A 436 15.39 1.80 28.29
CA PHE A 436 15.24 0.41 27.86
C PHE A 436 14.06 -0.26 28.56
N VAL A 437 13.23 -0.96 27.82
CA VAL A 437 12.06 -1.65 28.31
C VAL A 437 12.45 -3.09 28.70
N PHE A 438 12.20 -3.45 29.96
CA PHE A 438 12.35 -4.79 30.48
C PHE A 438 10.96 -5.35 30.86
N SER A 439 10.55 -6.35 30.14
CA SER A 439 9.24 -6.98 30.33
C SER A 439 9.31 -8.42 29.83
N ASN A 440 8.36 -9.26 30.26
CA ASN A 440 8.08 -10.54 29.64
C ASN A 440 7.02 -10.43 28.54
N SER A 441 6.57 -9.21 28.23
CA SER A 441 5.58 -8.91 27.22
C SER A 441 6.15 -8.01 26.12
N ILE A 442 5.53 -8.07 24.95
CA ILE A 442 5.80 -7.18 23.84
C ILE A 442 4.69 -6.14 23.78
N ASN A 443 5.06 -4.87 23.59
CA ASN A 443 4.15 -3.78 23.40
C ASN A 443 3.98 -3.52 21.90
N THR A 444 2.77 -3.68 21.41
CA THR A 444 2.35 -3.27 20.07
C THR A 444 1.23 -2.24 20.18
N TYR A 445 0.80 -1.67 19.08
CA TYR A 445 -0.27 -0.68 19.06
C TYR A 445 -1.30 -1.05 18.02
N THR A 446 -2.54 -0.78 18.31
CA THR A 446 -3.65 -0.84 17.35
C THR A 446 -4.52 0.39 17.49
N GLN A 447 -5.59 0.47 16.72
CA GLN A 447 -6.48 1.61 16.70
C GLN A 447 -7.92 1.14 16.89
N SER A 448 -8.77 2.00 17.48
CA SER A 448 -10.22 1.81 17.50
C SER A 448 -10.93 3.06 17.02
N GLY A 449 -12.04 2.90 16.32
CA GLY A 449 -12.83 3.99 15.78
C GLY A 449 -13.87 3.51 14.79
N SER A 450 -14.60 4.42 14.17
CA SER A 450 -15.58 4.10 13.16
C SER A 450 -15.53 5.09 11.99
N VAL A 451 -15.82 4.62 10.80
CA VAL A 451 -15.84 5.43 9.58
C VAL A 451 -17.05 5.09 8.72
N ALA A 452 -17.61 6.08 8.05
CA ALA A 452 -18.72 5.88 7.12
C ALA A 452 -18.23 5.41 5.76
N THR A 453 -17.17 6.03 5.24
CA THR A 453 -16.57 5.68 3.96
C THR A 453 -15.15 5.13 4.13
N LEU A 454 -14.64 4.41 3.15
CA LEU A 454 -13.25 3.93 3.18
C LEU A 454 -12.24 5.07 3.06
N SER A 455 -12.61 6.20 2.46
CA SER A 455 -11.78 7.41 2.41
C SER A 455 -11.53 8.00 3.79
N ASP A 456 -12.52 7.92 4.71
CA ASP A 456 -12.40 8.45 6.07
C ASP A 456 -11.36 7.69 6.92
N LEU A 457 -10.95 6.49 6.51
CA LEU A 457 -9.86 5.75 7.15
C LEU A 457 -8.53 6.51 7.15
N SER A 458 -8.39 7.51 6.30
CA SER A 458 -7.19 8.34 6.23
C SER A 458 -7.13 9.45 7.29
N GLU A 459 -8.24 9.76 7.96
CA GLU A 459 -8.33 10.84 8.94
C GLU A 459 -7.90 10.35 10.32
N LYS A 460 -6.76 10.84 10.81
CA LYS A 460 -6.18 10.41 12.11
C LYS A 460 -7.07 10.72 13.31
N ASP A 461 -7.90 11.74 13.20
CA ASP A 461 -8.74 12.19 14.30
C ASP A 461 -9.94 11.25 14.59
N ASN A 462 -10.23 10.32 13.68
CA ASN A 462 -11.29 9.32 13.82
C ASN A 462 -10.88 8.11 14.68
N PHE A 463 -9.62 8.03 15.13
CA PHE A 463 -9.10 6.83 15.78
C PHE A 463 -8.41 7.11 17.11
N ASN A 464 -8.69 6.24 18.08
CA ASN A 464 -7.99 6.19 19.36
C ASN A 464 -6.87 5.13 19.29
N LYS A 465 -5.67 5.49 19.77
CA LYS A 465 -4.53 4.57 19.88
C LYS A 465 -4.72 3.66 21.10
N ILE A 466 -4.55 2.37 20.88
CA ILE A 466 -4.64 1.33 21.93
C ILE A 466 -3.29 0.62 22.04
N THR A 467 -2.81 0.44 23.27
CA THR A 467 -1.59 -0.32 23.55
C THR A 467 -1.95 -1.79 23.81
N VAL A 468 -1.26 -2.70 23.12
CA VAL A 468 -1.43 -4.15 23.27
C VAL A 468 -0.16 -4.73 23.86
N LYS A 469 -0.29 -5.41 25.01
CA LYS A 469 0.80 -6.14 25.66
C LYS A 469 0.53 -7.63 25.54
N GLU A 470 1.40 -8.34 24.84
CA GLU A 470 1.34 -9.80 24.71
C GLU A 470 2.50 -10.45 25.44
N ILE A 471 2.23 -11.47 26.26
CA ILE A 471 3.28 -12.25 26.90
C ILE A 471 4.08 -13.02 25.85
N VAL A 472 5.41 -12.99 25.98
CA VAL A 472 6.32 -13.57 25.00
C VAL A 472 6.12 -15.07 24.88
N ASN A 473 5.68 -15.51 23.70
CA ASN A 473 5.73 -16.90 23.26
C ASN A 473 6.93 -17.08 22.32
N THR A 474 7.96 -17.78 22.77
CA THR A 474 9.23 -17.94 22.03
C THR A 474 9.09 -18.74 20.72
N HIS A 475 8.08 -19.59 20.60
CA HIS A 475 7.79 -20.32 19.36
C HIS A 475 7.16 -19.40 18.32
N LYS A 476 6.17 -18.61 18.71
CA LYS A 476 5.45 -17.67 17.83
C LYS A 476 6.35 -16.52 17.37
N LEU A 477 7.14 -15.96 18.27
CA LEU A 477 7.95 -14.74 18.06
C LEU A 477 9.38 -15.01 17.54
N GLY A 478 9.68 -16.21 17.13
CA GLY A 478 11.00 -16.57 16.58
C GLY A 478 11.38 -15.76 15.35
N ARG A 479 10.41 -15.46 14.46
CA ARG A 479 10.61 -14.65 13.26
C ARG A 479 10.86 -13.18 13.61
N ASP A 480 10.10 -12.62 14.54
CA ASP A 480 10.21 -11.21 14.95
C ASP A 480 11.57 -10.95 15.58
N ARG A 481 12.02 -11.81 16.50
CA ARG A 481 13.37 -11.77 17.05
C ARG A 481 14.43 -11.86 15.96
N HIS A 482 14.27 -12.80 15.00
CA HIS A 482 15.20 -12.97 13.88
C HIS A 482 15.28 -11.69 13.06
N HIS A 483 14.14 -11.09 12.74
CA HIS A 483 14.05 -9.82 12.03
C HIS A 483 14.77 -8.69 12.79
N CYS A 484 14.48 -8.52 14.08
CA CYS A 484 15.11 -7.48 14.91
C CYS A 484 16.63 -7.63 14.98
N ILE A 485 17.14 -8.86 15.23
CA ILE A 485 18.59 -9.11 15.21
C ILE A 485 19.18 -8.81 13.83
N GLY A 486 18.50 -9.17 12.75
CA GLY A 486 18.91 -8.86 11.39
C GLY A 486 18.96 -7.36 11.10
N VAL A 487 18.01 -6.59 11.62
CA VAL A 487 17.99 -5.11 11.51
C VAL A 487 19.20 -4.52 12.25
N ILE A 488 19.46 -4.94 13.51
CA ILE A 488 20.61 -4.48 14.29
C ILE A 488 21.92 -4.85 13.59
N GLY A 489 22.03 -6.08 13.08
CA GLY A 489 23.23 -6.53 12.35
C GLY A 489 23.49 -5.72 11.08
N ARG A 490 22.46 -5.47 10.27
CA ARG A 490 22.58 -4.61 9.07
C ARG A 490 23.01 -3.19 9.42
N GLU A 491 22.58 -2.67 10.57
CA GLU A 491 22.95 -1.32 11.04
C GLU A 491 24.46 -1.16 11.19
N ILE A 492 25.15 -2.18 11.65
CA ILE A 492 26.62 -2.17 11.87
C ILE A 492 27.39 -3.02 10.85
N GLY A 493 26.72 -3.53 9.80
CA GLY A 493 27.33 -4.34 8.75
C GLY A 493 27.82 -5.71 9.23
N MET A 494 27.11 -6.35 10.16
CA MET A 494 27.47 -7.65 10.71
C MET A 494 26.46 -8.72 10.32
N GLU A 495 26.93 -9.92 9.99
CA GLU A 495 26.08 -11.06 9.69
C GLU A 495 25.21 -11.46 10.90
N TYR A 496 24.01 -11.92 10.61
CA TYR A 496 23.03 -12.34 11.60
C TYR A 496 23.59 -13.26 12.68
N LYS A 497 24.33 -14.32 12.30
CA LYS A 497 24.86 -15.33 13.26
C LYS A 497 25.82 -14.73 14.30
N TYR A 498 26.64 -13.76 13.88
CA TYR A 498 27.56 -13.07 14.77
C TYR A 498 26.81 -12.09 15.67
N MET A 499 25.85 -11.36 15.11
CA MET A 499 25.00 -10.43 15.88
C MET A 499 24.18 -11.16 16.94
N GLN A 500 23.58 -12.29 16.59
CA GLN A 500 22.88 -13.15 17.55
C GLN A 500 23.80 -13.59 18.70
N THR A 501 25.02 -13.97 18.37
CA THR A 501 26.01 -14.40 19.37
C THR A 501 26.45 -13.24 20.27
N ILE A 502 26.66 -12.05 19.71
CA ILE A 502 27.04 -10.83 20.47
C ILE A 502 25.93 -10.45 21.45
N ILE A 503 24.69 -10.34 20.97
CA ILE A 503 23.53 -10.01 21.78
C ILE A 503 23.33 -11.06 22.89
N GLY A 504 23.44 -12.34 22.55
CA GLY A 504 23.34 -13.43 23.52
C GLY A 504 24.41 -13.39 24.62
N LYS A 505 25.66 -13.11 24.25
CA LYS A 505 26.79 -12.97 25.20
C LYS A 505 26.63 -11.76 26.10
N LEU A 506 26.20 -10.62 25.59
CA LEU A 506 26.07 -9.40 26.37
C LEU A 506 24.87 -9.42 27.33
N PHE A 507 23.72 -9.96 26.90
CA PHE A 507 22.46 -9.79 27.61
C PHE A 507 21.81 -11.10 28.08
N GLY A 508 22.13 -12.24 27.47
CA GLY A 508 21.48 -13.53 27.78
C GLY A 508 22.15 -14.32 28.90
N ASP A 509 21.37 -15.15 29.56
CA ASP A 509 21.85 -16.07 30.64
C ASP A 509 22.60 -17.29 30.08
N LYS A 510 22.20 -17.81 28.91
CA LYS A 510 22.65 -19.09 28.34
C LYS A 510 24.08 -19.09 27.80
N PHE A 511 24.66 -17.92 27.49
CA PHE A 511 26.01 -17.83 26.94
C PHE A 511 27.03 -17.67 28.06
N ASP A 512 28.10 -18.44 28.01
CA ASP A 512 29.21 -18.23 28.92
C ASP A 512 30.13 -17.12 28.43
N TYR A 513 30.07 -15.99 29.14
CA TYR A 513 30.89 -14.81 28.83
C TYR A 513 31.06 -13.96 30.10
N SER A 514 32.32 -13.75 30.51
CA SER A 514 32.64 -13.03 31.78
C SER A 514 32.25 -11.55 31.72
N GLY A 515 32.18 -10.96 30.51
CA GLY A 515 31.81 -9.55 30.27
C GLY A 515 30.33 -9.28 30.11
N LYS A 516 29.42 -10.22 30.47
CA LYS A 516 27.96 -10.01 30.35
C LYS A 516 27.50 -8.76 31.09
N LEU A 517 26.67 -7.99 30.44
CA LEU A 517 26.02 -6.79 30.97
C LEU A 517 24.74 -7.13 31.74
N LEU A 518 24.00 -8.13 31.26
CA LEU A 518 22.77 -8.65 31.85
C LEU A 518 22.78 -10.18 31.88
N ALA A 519 21.78 -10.80 32.49
CA ALA A 519 21.55 -12.26 32.50
C ALA A 519 20.05 -12.52 32.30
N LEU A 520 19.53 -12.16 31.13
CA LEU A 520 18.12 -12.31 30.81
C LEU A 520 17.80 -13.76 30.42
N SER A 521 16.72 -14.30 30.99
CA SER A 521 16.16 -15.57 30.55
C SER A 521 15.76 -15.52 29.05
N THR A 522 15.51 -16.67 28.48
CA THR A 522 15.14 -16.71 27.04
C THR A 522 13.94 -15.82 26.71
N ARG A 523 12.89 -15.82 27.55
CA ARG A 523 11.70 -14.98 27.33
C ARG A 523 12.00 -13.48 27.48
N GLU A 524 12.71 -13.13 28.55
CA GLU A 524 13.13 -11.74 28.77
C GLU A 524 14.03 -11.23 27.65
N LEU A 525 14.96 -12.06 27.14
CA LEU A 525 15.82 -11.69 26.04
C LEU A 525 15.06 -11.46 24.73
N TYR A 526 14.03 -12.27 24.44
CA TYR A 526 13.16 -12.04 23.29
C TYR A 526 12.43 -10.72 23.41
N ALA A 527 11.78 -10.47 24.57
CA ALA A 527 11.10 -9.20 24.83
C ALA A 527 12.06 -8.02 24.75
N PHE A 528 13.23 -8.14 25.35
CA PHE A 528 14.27 -7.09 25.35
C PHE A 528 14.70 -6.71 23.93
N ILE A 529 14.97 -7.69 23.08
CA ILE A 529 15.39 -7.44 21.69
C ILE A 529 14.28 -6.78 20.90
N ILE A 530 13.04 -7.26 21.01
CA ILE A 530 11.91 -6.77 20.21
C ILE A 530 11.47 -5.38 20.69
N ASN A 531 11.30 -5.18 21.98
CA ASN A 531 10.86 -3.89 22.53
C ASN A 531 11.90 -2.77 22.38
N ASN A 532 13.19 -3.11 22.27
CA ASN A 532 14.29 -2.15 22.25
C ASN A 532 15.06 -2.14 20.94
N VAL A 533 14.49 -2.63 19.84
CA VAL A 533 15.21 -2.77 18.56
C VAL A 533 15.83 -1.45 18.09
N ASP A 534 15.13 -0.33 18.22
CA ASP A 534 15.62 0.98 17.80
C ASP A 534 16.70 1.52 18.73
N LEU A 535 16.56 1.34 20.05
CA LEU A 535 17.56 1.70 21.02
C LEU A 535 18.84 0.86 20.83
N LEU A 536 18.71 -0.46 20.66
CA LEU A 536 19.84 -1.34 20.39
C LEU A 536 20.54 -0.98 19.09
N ARG A 537 19.79 -0.73 18.02
CA ARG A 537 20.30 -0.32 16.72
C ARG A 537 21.13 0.95 16.82
N ARG A 538 20.61 1.99 17.48
CA ARG A 538 21.28 3.26 17.68
C ARG A 538 22.56 3.10 18.52
N ASN A 539 22.46 2.47 19.68
CA ASN A 539 23.60 2.32 20.58
C ASN A 539 24.69 1.41 20.01
N PHE A 540 24.33 0.33 19.29
CA PHE A 540 25.33 -0.52 18.63
C PHE A 540 26.06 0.23 17.50
N ARG A 541 25.35 1.09 16.78
CA ARG A 541 25.93 1.97 15.77
C ARG A 541 26.95 2.93 16.38
N GLU A 542 26.59 3.60 17.47
CA GLU A 542 27.48 4.52 18.19
C GLU A 542 28.71 3.79 18.75
N ALA A 543 28.51 2.62 19.35
CA ALA A 543 29.60 1.76 19.84
C ALA A 543 30.62 1.37 18.74
N MET A 544 30.15 1.24 17.51
CA MET A 544 30.97 0.87 16.34
C MET A 544 31.52 2.08 15.58
N ALA A 545 31.15 3.31 15.94
CA ALA A 545 31.48 4.52 15.18
C ALA A 545 33.00 4.71 14.99
N VAL A 546 33.80 4.45 15.99
CA VAL A 546 35.28 4.58 15.92
C VAL A 546 35.88 3.59 14.90
N GLN A 547 35.44 2.33 14.91
CA GLN A 547 35.92 1.35 13.94
C GLN A 547 35.47 1.67 12.52
N LEU A 548 34.24 2.21 12.36
CA LEU A 548 33.71 2.66 11.08
C LEU A 548 34.47 3.85 10.52
N LEU A 549 34.93 4.76 11.39
CA LEU A 549 35.73 5.92 10.99
C LEU A 549 37.06 5.51 10.33
N GLN A 550 37.73 4.51 10.89
CA GLN A 550 38.99 4.03 10.35
C GLN A 550 38.86 3.45 8.94
N VAL A 551 37.74 2.80 8.64
CA VAL A 551 37.45 2.24 7.30
C VAL A 551 37.00 3.34 6.33
N ALA A 552 36.24 4.33 6.79
CA ALA A 552 35.70 5.41 5.96
C ALA A 552 36.74 6.48 5.57
N MET A 553 37.86 6.59 6.31
CA MET A 553 38.93 7.58 6.05
C MET A 553 39.92 7.17 4.95
N SER A 554 39.73 6.05 4.27
CA SER A 554 40.55 5.68 3.11
C SER A 554 40.21 6.58 1.91
N PRO A 555 41.18 7.22 1.23
CA PRO A 555 40.95 8.25 0.20
C PRO A 555 40.16 7.81 -1.03
N ASP A 556 40.08 6.50 -1.28
CA ASP A 556 39.46 5.91 -2.48
C ASP A 556 38.06 5.32 -2.24
N THR A 557 37.33 5.78 -1.23
CA THR A 557 36.10 5.15 -0.76
C THR A 557 34.82 5.57 -1.48
N VAL A 558 34.90 6.49 -2.46
CA VAL A 558 33.73 6.97 -3.21
C VAL A 558 33.90 6.69 -4.70
N SER A 559 33.02 5.87 -5.26
CA SER A 559 32.96 5.63 -6.70
C SER A 559 32.29 6.81 -7.40
N LYS A 560 32.85 7.26 -8.54
CA LYS A 560 32.31 8.34 -9.34
C LYS A 560 31.81 7.80 -10.67
N LYS A 561 30.67 8.30 -11.13
CA LYS A 561 30.08 7.99 -12.45
C LYS A 561 29.46 9.25 -13.04
N ASP A 562 29.34 9.26 -14.34
CA ASP A 562 28.59 10.32 -15.02
C ASP A 562 27.08 10.18 -14.70
N PHE A 563 26.46 11.27 -14.33
CA PHE A 563 25.04 11.44 -14.26
C PHE A 563 24.56 12.11 -15.56
N ILE A 564 23.58 11.52 -16.19
CA ILE A 564 22.93 12.03 -17.40
C ILE A 564 21.44 12.09 -17.10
N LEU A 565 20.76 13.15 -17.52
CA LEU A 565 19.32 13.27 -17.34
C LEU A 565 18.59 12.10 -18.00
N PRO A 566 17.72 11.35 -17.26
CA PRO A 566 16.98 10.22 -17.81
C PRO A 566 16.15 10.64 -19.04
N ARG A 567 16.21 9.88 -20.12
CA ARG A 567 15.50 10.22 -21.38
C ARG A 567 13.99 10.13 -21.27
N VAL A 568 13.51 9.23 -20.39
CA VAL A 568 12.10 9.00 -20.12
C VAL A 568 11.91 9.00 -18.61
N CYS A 569 10.92 9.72 -18.11
CA CYS A 569 10.54 9.73 -16.71
C CYS A 569 9.09 9.23 -16.59
N LYS A 570 8.88 8.23 -15.74
CA LYS A 570 7.53 7.81 -15.32
C LYS A 570 7.01 8.84 -14.32
N PHE A 571 6.08 9.64 -14.76
CA PHE A 571 5.55 10.76 -13.99
C PHE A 571 4.14 10.44 -13.49
N THR A 572 3.94 10.57 -12.18
CA THR A 572 2.63 10.40 -11.55
C THR A 572 2.07 11.75 -11.10
N TYR A 573 0.78 11.97 -11.27
CA TYR A 573 0.11 13.22 -10.95
C TYR A 573 -1.36 12.95 -10.59
N ASP A 574 -1.97 13.89 -9.83
CA ASP A 574 -3.40 13.85 -9.51
C ASP A 574 -4.19 14.58 -10.60
N SER A 575 -4.92 13.82 -11.43
CA SER A 575 -5.76 14.37 -12.51
C SER A 575 -7.00 15.10 -11.99
N ALA A 576 -7.45 14.81 -10.78
CA ALA A 576 -8.60 15.48 -10.15
C ALA A 576 -8.25 16.88 -9.61
N SER A 577 -6.95 17.20 -9.48
CA SER A 577 -6.51 18.53 -9.06
C SER A 577 -6.91 19.58 -10.09
N LYS A 578 -7.75 20.55 -9.68
CA LYS A 578 -8.25 21.64 -10.51
C LYS A 578 -7.17 22.63 -10.97
N VAL A 579 -5.95 22.53 -10.44
CA VAL A 579 -4.82 23.43 -10.69
C VAL A 579 -3.63 22.62 -11.20
N GLN A 580 -3.71 22.16 -12.44
CA GLN A 580 -2.57 21.56 -13.13
C GLN A 580 -2.00 22.56 -14.13
N THR A 581 -0.83 23.10 -13.80
CA THR A 581 -0.11 23.99 -14.73
C THR A 581 1.13 23.26 -15.23
N GLU A 582 1.24 23.15 -16.56
CA GLU A 582 2.44 22.61 -17.19
C GLU A 582 3.61 23.57 -16.99
N SER A 583 4.77 23.03 -16.56
CA SER A 583 5.99 23.81 -16.44
C SER A 583 6.68 23.92 -17.80
N VAL A 584 6.85 25.14 -18.26
CA VAL A 584 7.60 25.44 -19.48
C VAL A 584 9.11 25.25 -19.26
N LYS A 585 9.58 25.59 -18.06
CA LYS A 585 11.02 25.52 -17.68
C LYS A 585 11.49 24.13 -17.30
N ASN A 586 10.60 23.16 -17.08
CA ASN A 586 11.05 21.81 -16.78
C ASN A 586 11.75 21.17 -17.98
N VAL A 587 12.81 20.41 -17.72
CA VAL A 587 13.57 19.68 -18.76
C VAL A 587 12.75 18.63 -19.50
N TYR A 588 11.63 18.17 -18.92
CA TYR A 588 10.70 17.24 -19.57
C TYR A 588 9.53 17.96 -20.20
N GLN A 589 9.12 17.48 -21.36
CA GLN A 589 7.90 17.94 -22.01
C GLN A 589 6.66 17.40 -21.29
N GLY A 590 5.69 18.27 -21.02
CA GLY A 590 4.44 17.88 -20.37
C GLY A 590 4.54 17.62 -18.85
N TYR A 591 5.58 18.14 -18.18
CA TYR A 591 5.70 18.08 -16.73
C TYR A 591 4.69 19.01 -16.04
N LEU A 592 3.95 18.49 -15.08
CA LEU A 592 2.95 19.25 -14.34
C LEU A 592 3.50 19.67 -12.97
N MET A 593 3.50 20.95 -12.71
CA MET A 593 3.86 21.49 -11.39
C MET A 593 2.82 21.11 -10.34
N SER A 594 3.26 21.01 -9.10
CA SER A 594 2.38 20.73 -7.96
C SER A 594 1.67 19.39 -8.00
N ALA A 595 2.17 18.42 -8.79
CA ALA A 595 1.68 17.06 -8.80
C ALA A 595 1.80 16.40 -7.40
N GLU A 596 0.87 15.55 -7.06
CA GLU A 596 1.00 14.68 -5.88
C GLU A 596 2.02 13.55 -6.18
N PRO A 597 2.79 13.05 -5.21
CA PRO A 597 2.91 13.43 -3.82
C PRO A 597 4.13 14.34 -3.57
N ARG A 598 3.96 15.65 -3.61
CA ARG A 598 5.03 16.63 -3.33
C ARG A 598 4.76 17.41 -2.05
N SER A 599 5.83 17.71 -1.30
CA SER A 599 5.76 18.56 -0.12
C SER A 599 5.34 20.00 -0.48
N THR A 600 4.86 20.76 0.51
CA THR A 600 4.50 22.18 0.30
C THR A 600 5.71 23.00 -0.16
N ALA A 601 6.90 22.73 0.38
CA ALA A 601 8.13 23.40 -0.01
C ALA A 601 8.49 23.14 -1.47
N GLU A 602 8.41 21.87 -1.92
CA GLU A 602 8.64 21.50 -3.31
C GLU A 602 7.65 22.18 -4.26
N LYS A 603 6.34 22.16 -3.93
CA LYS A 603 5.30 22.82 -4.73
C LYS A 603 5.53 24.33 -4.88
N LYS A 604 5.94 24.99 -3.80
CA LYS A 604 6.26 26.42 -3.84
C LYS A 604 7.55 26.71 -4.58
N PHE A 605 8.56 25.86 -4.43
CA PHE A 605 9.82 26.00 -5.14
C PHE A 605 9.64 25.83 -6.65
N GLU A 606 8.91 24.83 -7.12
CA GLU A 606 8.59 24.68 -8.55
C GLU A 606 7.86 25.89 -9.13
N LYS A 607 6.86 26.43 -8.38
CA LYS A 607 6.13 27.62 -8.78
C LYS A 607 7.01 28.89 -8.82
N PHE A 608 7.94 29.00 -7.88
CA PHE A 608 8.92 30.07 -7.87
C PHE A 608 9.83 29.99 -9.09
N CYS A 609 10.43 28.82 -9.36
CA CYS A 609 11.31 28.62 -10.52
C CYS A 609 10.62 28.96 -11.85
N GLU A 610 9.33 28.59 -11.99
CA GLU A 610 8.57 28.88 -13.20
C GLU A 610 8.39 30.39 -13.44
N LYS A 611 8.23 31.19 -12.36
CA LYS A 611 8.02 32.64 -12.44
C LYS A 611 9.32 33.46 -12.48
N CYS A 612 10.40 32.96 -11.86
CA CYS A 612 11.67 33.70 -11.75
C CYS A 612 12.38 33.77 -13.09
N SER A 613 12.59 34.99 -13.62
CA SER A 613 13.23 35.21 -14.94
C SER A 613 14.68 34.73 -15.01
N ALA A 614 15.39 34.67 -13.89
CA ALA A 614 16.77 34.18 -13.80
C ALA A 614 16.89 32.66 -13.95
N VAL A 615 15.82 31.91 -13.74
CA VAL A 615 15.81 30.46 -13.89
C VAL A 615 15.63 30.07 -15.34
N ASP A 616 16.60 29.38 -15.91
CA ASP A 616 16.59 28.90 -17.29
C ASP A 616 15.79 27.59 -17.41
N TRP A 617 16.10 26.61 -16.57
CA TRP A 617 15.42 25.32 -16.53
C TRP A 617 15.50 24.66 -15.15
N ILE A 618 14.62 23.69 -14.90
CA ILE A 618 14.53 22.90 -13.67
C ILE A 618 14.37 21.42 -13.96
N TYR A 619 15.04 20.58 -13.18
CA TYR A 619 14.89 19.13 -13.16
C TYR A 619 14.61 18.65 -11.74
N LYS A 620 13.52 17.89 -11.54
CA LYS A 620 13.24 17.18 -10.28
C LYS A 620 14.00 15.85 -10.27
N ASN A 621 14.92 15.70 -9.33
CA ASN A 621 15.65 14.47 -9.15
C ASN A 621 14.78 13.42 -8.41
N GLY A 622 15.15 12.14 -8.47
CA GLY A 622 14.45 11.08 -7.75
C GLY A 622 15.07 10.76 -6.40
N ASP A 623 14.31 10.09 -5.54
CA ASP A 623 14.70 9.80 -4.15
C ASP A 623 15.65 8.60 -4.01
N LYS A 624 15.70 7.71 -4.99
CA LYS A 624 16.53 6.50 -5.00
C LYS A 624 16.55 5.87 -6.39
N GLY A 625 17.68 5.36 -6.79
CA GLY A 625 17.91 4.67 -8.05
C GLY A 625 19.25 5.04 -8.66
N ASP A 626 19.79 4.16 -9.48
CA ASP A 626 21.10 4.38 -10.14
C ASP A 626 21.03 5.45 -11.24
N GLU A 627 19.84 5.79 -11.74
CA GLU A 627 19.62 6.79 -12.76
C GLU A 627 19.67 8.23 -12.23
N TYR A 628 19.58 8.46 -10.93
CA TYR A 628 19.50 9.79 -10.32
C TYR A 628 20.84 10.31 -9.81
N LEU A 629 20.94 11.64 -9.66
CA LEU A 629 22.08 12.29 -9.06
C LEU A 629 22.16 11.95 -7.58
N SER A 630 23.31 11.43 -7.14
CA SER A 630 23.56 11.08 -5.75
C SER A 630 24.91 11.58 -5.26
N ILE A 631 24.98 11.92 -3.98
CA ILE A 631 26.18 12.35 -3.27
C ILE A 631 26.36 11.44 -2.05
N VAL A 632 27.58 10.99 -1.78
CA VAL A 632 27.86 10.12 -0.65
C VAL A 632 28.07 10.95 0.62
N TYR A 633 27.37 10.58 1.70
CA TYR A 633 27.62 11.15 3.02
C TYR A 633 27.83 10.03 4.07
N LEU A 634 28.42 10.40 5.20
CA LEU A 634 28.59 9.48 6.32
C LEU A 634 27.50 9.73 7.36
N ASP A 635 26.73 8.70 7.70
CA ASP A 635 25.75 8.77 8.79
C ASP A 635 26.45 8.86 10.16
N ASN A 636 25.67 8.95 11.26
CA ASN A 636 26.23 9.03 12.61
C ASN A 636 27.01 7.77 13.04
N GLY A 637 26.89 6.67 12.30
CA GLY A 637 27.70 5.45 12.43
C GLY A 637 28.87 5.37 11.45
N ASN A 638 29.24 6.47 10.79
CA ASN A 638 30.26 6.56 9.77
C ASN A 638 30.09 5.59 8.59
N ARG A 639 28.85 5.25 8.24
CA ARG A 639 28.56 4.43 7.07
C ARG A 639 28.22 5.31 5.88
N GLN A 640 28.69 4.90 4.71
CA GLN A 640 28.33 5.56 3.47
C GLN A 640 26.82 5.41 3.19
N LYS A 641 26.13 6.53 3.06
CA LYS A 641 24.75 6.68 2.61
C LYS A 641 24.73 7.50 1.35
N LEU A 642 23.67 7.33 0.56
CA LEU A 642 23.41 8.17 -0.59
C LEU A 642 22.42 9.26 -0.20
N PHE A 643 22.76 10.48 -0.54
CA PHE A 643 21.91 11.65 -0.52
C PHE A 643 21.53 11.97 -1.95
N TYR A 644 20.27 12.12 -2.21
CA TYR A 644 19.68 12.49 -3.50
C TYR A 644 19.10 13.89 -3.36
N PRO A 645 19.79 14.95 -3.79
CA PRO A 645 19.22 16.31 -3.76
C PRO A 645 17.96 16.39 -4.60
N ASP A 646 16.98 17.19 -4.18
CA ASP A 646 15.67 17.26 -4.80
C ASP A 646 15.67 17.80 -6.21
N TYR A 647 16.48 18.84 -6.48
CA TYR A 647 16.44 19.55 -7.74
C TYR A 647 17.83 19.88 -8.30
N ILE A 648 17.89 19.91 -9.62
CA ILE A 648 18.96 20.55 -10.38
C ILE A 648 18.33 21.70 -11.15
N VAL A 649 18.88 22.91 -11.02
CA VAL A 649 18.33 24.12 -11.60
C VAL A 649 19.42 24.88 -12.34
N SER A 650 19.13 25.43 -13.49
CA SER A 650 20.01 26.43 -14.14
C SER A 650 19.50 27.82 -13.83
N VAL A 651 20.37 28.66 -13.30
CA VAL A 651 20.09 30.07 -12.98
C VAL A 651 21.13 30.94 -13.64
N ASN A 652 20.76 31.78 -14.59
CA ASN A 652 21.66 32.62 -15.39
C ASN A 652 22.83 31.82 -16.02
N GLY A 653 22.55 30.59 -16.49
CA GLY A 653 23.53 29.68 -17.09
C GLY A 653 24.40 28.90 -16.09
N GLU A 654 24.27 29.13 -14.78
CA GLU A 654 25.00 28.41 -13.74
C GLU A 654 24.16 27.28 -13.17
N THR A 655 24.79 26.12 -12.91
CA THR A 655 24.08 24.95 -12.36
C THR A 655 24.02 25.01 -10.84
N TRP A 656 22.80 24.87 -10.32
CA TRP A 656 22.48 24.84 -8.91
C TRP A 656 21.92 23.48 -8.49
N ILE A 657 22.40 22.95 -7.36
CA ILE A 657 21.88 21.73 -6.74
C ILE A 657 21.09 22.12 -5.47
N ILE A 658 19.81 21.84 -5.46
CA ILE A 658 18.91 22.29 -4.40
C ILE A 658 18.30 21.08 -3.67
N GLU A 659 18.30 21.17 -2.36
CA GLU A 659 17.52 20.32 -1.46
C GLU A 659 16.43 21.15 -0.80
N THR A 660 15.19 20.71 -0.89
CA THR A 660 14.06 21.40 -0.24
C THR A 660 13.83 20.81 1.15
N LYS A 661 13.61 21.67 2.12
CA LYS A 661 13.28 21.30 3.50
C LYS A 661 11.99 22.00 3.90
N GLY A 662 11.06 21.26 4.45
CA GLY A 662 9.80 21.88 4.91
C GLY A 662 8.75 20.84 5.13
N GLY A 663 8.17 20.87 6.20
CA GLY A 663 7.07 20.16 6.80
C GLY A 663 7.09 20.60 8.25
N PHE A 664 5.94 20.98 8.77
CA PHE A 664 5.84 21.33 10.19
C PHE A 664 4.79 20.40 10.78
N ASP A 665 5.10 19.80 11.92
CA ASP A 665 4.11 19.11 12.71
C ASP A 665 3.11 20.10 13.33
N LYS A 666 2.09 19.60 14.07
CA LYS A 666 1.10 20.46 14.75
C LYS A 666 1.72 21.36 15.83
N ALA A 667 2.94 21.05 16.31
CA ALA A 667 3.69 21.85 17.29
C ALA A 667 4.56 22.95 16.65
N GLY A 668 4.66 22.96 15.31
CA GLY A 668 5.48 23.92 14.57
C GLY A 668 6.92 23.46 14.35
N ASP A 669 7.26 22.23 14.74
CA ASP A 669 8.57 21.64 14.51
C ASP A 669 8.66 21.08 13.08
N SER A 670 9.82 21.22 12.44
CA SER A 670 10.03 20.72 11.08
C SER A 670 10.13 19.20 11.04
N GLU A 671 9.22 18.54 10.35
CA GLU A 671 9.24 17.08 10.13
C GLU A 671 10.36 16.63 9.19
N ASP A 672 10.85 17.49 8.31
CA ASP A 672 11.87 17.18 7.28
C ASP A 672 13.30 17.53 7.69
N ILE A 673 13.49 18.17 8.84
CA ILE A 673 14.80 18.37 9.42
C ILE A 673 15.13 17.17 10.30
N ASP A 674 15.92 16.26 9.76
CA ASP A 674 16.43 15.11 10.50
C ASP A 674 17.82 15.40 11.09
N ILE A 675 18.26 14.50 11.98
CA ILE A 675 19.59 14.57 12.60
C ILE A 675 20.75 14.50 11.58
N PHE A 676 20.47 14.19 10.32
CA PHE A 676 21.45 14.12 9.23
C PHE A 676 21.45 15.38 8.36
N SER A 677 20.52 16.30 8.54
CA SER A 677 20.44 17.53 7.74
C SER A 677 21.73 18.35 7.78
N PRO A 678 22.38 18.58 8.93
CA PRO A 678 23.68 19.27 8.97
C PRO A 678 24.76 18.56 8.14
N LYS A 679 24.85 17.23 8.24
CA LYS A 679 25.84 16.45 7.49
C LYS A 679 25.55 16.42 5.99
N LYS A 680 24.29 16.32 5.60
CA LYS A 680 23.88 16.40 4.20
C LYS A 680 24.22 17.76 3.62
N PHE A 681 24.05 18.83 4.39
CA PHE A 681 24.40 20.18 3.97
C PHE A 681 25.91 20.34 3.77
N GLU A 682 26.74 19.91 4.74
CA GLU A 682 28.20 19.95 4.63
C GLU A 682 28.70 19.17 3.42
N VAL A 683 28.16 18.00 3.17
CA VAL A 683 28.54 17.16 2.04
C VAL A 683 28.09 17.79 0.72
N LEU A 684 26.89 18.36 0.68
CA LEU A 684 26.45 19.12 -0.50
C LEU A 684 27.40 20.28 -0.77
N LYS A 685 27.77 21.07 0.24
CA LYS A 685 28.71 22.18 0.11
C LYS A 685 30.06 21.70 -0.44
N THR A 686 30.62 20.64 0.13
CA THR A 686 31.90 20.05 -0.34
C THR A 686 31.79 19.58 -1.81
N TYR A 687 30.66 18.97 -2.17
CA TYR A 687 30.39 18.54 -3.54
C TYR A 687 30.33 19.73 -4.50
N LEU A 688 29.64 20.79 -4.13
CA LEU A 688 29.47 22.02 -4.94
C LEU A 688 30.85 22.69 -5.16
N GLU A 689 31.64 22.86 -4.11
CA GLU A 689 32.98 23.42 -4.21
C GLU A 689 33.91 22.60 -5.13
N LYS A 690 33.85 21.28 -5.00
CA LYS A 690 34.68 20.34 -5.77
C LYS A 690 34.39 20.37 -7.28
N TYR A 691 33.13 20.58 -7.66
CA TYR A 691 32.73 20.55 -9.06
C TYR A 691 32.39 21.95 -9.64
N GLY A 692 32.67 23.03 -8.88
CA GLY A 692 32.41 24.40 -9.33
C GLY A 692 30.93 24.71 -9.54
N LEU A 693 30.05 24.12 -8.72
CA LEU A 693 28.62 24.27 -8.77
C LEU A 693 28.11 25.18 -7.67
N LYS A 694 26.91 25.71 -7.82
CA LYS A 694 26.19 26.43 -6.76
C LYS A 694 25.07 25.55 -6.18
N GLY A 695 24.55 25.96 -5.02
CA GLY A 695 23.44 25.22 -4.42
C GLY A 695 23.26 25.49 -2.93
N GLY A 696 22.32 24.77 -2.34
CA GLY A 696 22.02 24.91 -0.93
C GLY A 696 20.70 24.23 -0.55
N PHE A 697 20.28 24.47 0.70
CA PHE A 697 19.00 24.04 1.21
C PHE A 697 17.97 25.16 1.09
N VAL A 698 16.79 24.85 0.56
CA VAL A 698 15.68 25.79 0.43
C VAL A 698 14.58 25.41 1.42
N ARG A 699 14.08 26.38 2.16
CA ARG A 699 12.96 26.24 3.11
C ARG A 699 11.84 27.25 2.79
N PHE A 700 10.62 26.84 3.07
CA PHE A 700 9.47 27.71 3.02
C PHE A 700 9.18 28.28 4.42
N ASP A 701 9.23 29.59 4.56
CA ASP A 701 8.81 30.29 5.77
C ASP A 701 7.31 30.57 5.72
N LYS A 702 6.56 29.97 6.65
CA LYS A 702 5.10 30.14 6.74
C LYS A 702 4.68 31.53 7.21
N ASN A 703 5.56 32.23 7.93
CA ASN A 703 5.22 33.54 8.50
C ASN A 703 5.28 34.66 7.45
N SER A 704 6.32 34.59 6.59
CA SER A 704 6.50 35.57 5.50
C SER A 704 5.88 35.11 4.17
N ASP A 705 5.44 33.84 4.06
CA ASP A 705 5.01 33.19 2.80
C ASP A 705 6.09 33.16 1.72
N GLU A 706 7.37 33.20 2.10
CA GLU A 706 8.52 33.32 1.20
C GLU A 706 9.41 32.07 1.26
N LEU A 707 10.23 31.88 0.21
CA LEU A 707 11.27 30.85 0.16
C LEU A 707 12.61 31.47 0.57
N CYS A 708 13.26 30.79 1.50
CA CYS A 708 14.62 31.13 1.95
C CYS A 708 15.61 30.04 1.53
N ILE A 709 16.84 30.44 1.22
CA ILE A 709 17.94 29.53 0.89
C ILE A 709 19.11 29.71 1.85
N CYS A 710 19.69 28.58 2.26
CA CYS A 710 20.95 28.53 3.01
C CYS A 710 22.04 27.96 2.09
N THR A 711 23.11 28.73 1.89
CA THR A 711 24.23 28.37 0.99
C THR A 711 25.56 28.21 1.71
N GLU A 712 25.79 28.93 2.82
CA GLU A 712 27.09 29.01 3.46
C GLU A 712 27.21 28.17 4.74
N LYS A 713 26.32 28.33 5.67
CA LYS A 713 26.33 27.65 6.95
C LYS A 713 24.96 27.20 7.34
N TYR A 714 24.82 25.91 7.65
CA TYR A 714 23.54 25.34 8.04
C TYR A 714 23.07 25.83 9.40
N SER A 715 21.81 26.21 9.49
CA SER A 715 21.11 26.52 10.72
C SER A 715 19.71 25.90 10.72
N ASP A 716 19.29 25.29 11.84
CA ASP A 716 17.91 24.80 11.99
C ASP A 716 16.92 25.98 12.12
N ASN A 717 17.39 27.13 12.61
CA ASN A 717 16.57 28.32 12.78
C ASN A 717 16.46 29.11 11.48
N ILE A 718 15.27 29.12 10.86
CA ILE A 718 15.02 29.84 9.60
C ILE A 718 15.17 31.37 9.74
N ASN A 719 15.05 31.90 10.94
CA ASN A 719 15.22 33.34 11.22
C ASN A 719 16.68 33.75 11.45
N SER A 720 17.66 32.83 11.28
CA SER A 720 19.07 33.19 11.36
C SER A 720 19.53 33.90 10.09
N ASP A 721 20.58 34.73 10.20
CA ASP A 721 21.21 35.43 9.06
C ASP A 721 21.80 34.46 8.00
N ASP A 722 21.88 33.17 8.33
CA ASP A 722 22.36 32.12 7.42
C ASP A 722 21.32 31.81 6.31
N TRP A 723 20.06 32.16 6.52
CA TRP A 723 18.97 32.00 5.56
C TRP A 723 18.68 33.34 4.87
N LYS A 724 18.82 33.36 3.54
CA LYS A 724 18.54 34.52 2.69
C LYS A 724 17.31 34.29 1.85
N LEU A 725 16.61 35.35 1.48
CA LEU A 725 15.50 35.25 0.55
C LEU A 725 15.97 34.66 -0.78
N LEU A 726 15.30 33.61 -1.26
CA LEU A 726 15.67 32.91 -2.49
C LEU A 726 15.68 33.85 -3.70
N ASP A 727 14.70 34.76 -3.78
CA ASP A 727 14.58 35.73 -4.87
C ASP A 727 15.81 36.66 -4.94
N SER A 728 16.34 37.09 -3.79
CA SER A 728 17.54 37.93 -3.72
C SER A 728 18.85 37.22 -4.10
N VAL A 729 18.84 35.88 -4.05
CA VAL A 729 20.03 35.07 -4.38
C VAL A 729 20.01 34.63 -5.85
N PHE A 730 18.83 34.46 -6.44
CA PHE A 730 18.67 34.12 -7.84
C PHE A 730 18.61 35.34 -8.78
N ALA A 731 18.33 36.54 -8.22
CA ALA A 731 18.39 37.81 -8.98
C ALA A 731 19.85 38.13 -9.31
#